data_ee171982117dee7b045769469b3925cf
#
_entry.id   ee171982117dee7b045769469b3925cf
#
_cell.length_a   1.000
_cell.length_b   1.000
_cell.length_c   1.000
_cell.angle_alpha   90.00
_cell.angle_beta   90.00
_cell.angle_gamma   90.00
#
_symmetry.space_group_name_H-M   'P 1'
#
loop_
_entity.id
_entity.type
_entity.pdbx_description
1 polymer ?
#
loop_
_entity_poly.entity_id
_entity_poly.type
_entity_poly.pdbx_seq_one_letter_code
_entity_poly.pdbx_strand_id
1 'polypeptide(L)'
;GKDYKVMSSYGHIRDLKTKEFSIDIEHDYAPQYVIPADKKKLVSELKSEAKSAEQVWLASDEDREGEAISWHLYEVLGLKPENTKRIVFHEITKNAILHAIETPRDININLVNAQQARRVLDRIVGFELSPILWRKVKPALSAGRVQSVAVRLIVEREREINEFVSEAAFRVIANFILPDGTTVLKAELNRRLKDKKEVEAFLESCKNASFTIDDITTKPVKKSPAPPFTTSTLQQEAARKLGYSVSQTMMIAQRLYESGLITYMRTDSVNLSDLALGTAKEAIFETYGEKYYKFRQYHTKSKGAQEAHEAIRPTYISNVEAGSSSQEKKLYELIRKRTIACQMADAELERTTISVGISGQTERFVAVGEVISFEGFLQVYMESNDDDTEKEQENGLLPPVKLHETLSLKDIVATERFTQRPPRYTEASLVRRLEELGIGRPSTYAPTIQTIQNREYVVKGDKEGVERAYTVVSLSKGKIEEAEKTETVGADRNKLMPTDIGTVVNDFLMEYFPDVLDYNFTASVEKEFDSVAEGELVWTKAIDKFYKIFHPIVEATAAVKTEHKVGERELGIDPKSGNPVFVKIGRYGPVVQIGAAHADDKEAPKPQFASLMKGQSIDTITLEEALKLFDLPRTDRKSTRLNSSHANISY
;
A
#
# COMPACT_ATOMS: atom_id res chain seq x y z
N GLY A 1 -11.89 -30.67 26.51
CA GLY A 1 -12.44 -31.89 27.12
C GLY A 1 -11.94 -32.01 28.56
N LYS A 2 -12.34 -33.06 29.28
CA LYS A 2 -11.94 -33.21 30.70
C LYS A 2 -10.43 -33.41 30.88
N ASP A 3 -9.73 -33.81 29.83
CA ASP A 3 -8.31 -34.16 29.85
C ASP A 3 -7.38 -32.98 29.45
N TYR A 4 -7.95 -31.86 28.98
CA TYR A 4 -7.20 -30.71 28.53
C TYR A 4 -7.70 -29.43 29.18
N LYS A 5 -6.74 -28.60 29.68
CA LYS A 5 -6.96 -27.22 30.09
C LYS A 5 -6.30 -26.28 29.08
N VAL A 6 -7.09 -25.45 28.40
CA VAL A 6 -6.60 -24.49 27.42
C VAL A 6 -6.44 -23.11 28.09
N MET A 7 -5.29 -22.51 27.90
CA MET A 7 -4.98 -21.17 28.39
C MET A 7 -4.32 -20.33 27.29
N SER A 8 -4.49 -19.02 27.34
CA SER A 8 -3.85 -18.09 26.40
C SER A 8 -2.73 -17.32 27.06
N SER A 9 -1.64 -17.12 26.33
CA SER A 9 -0.57 -16.18 26.73
C SER A 9 -0.89 -14.73 26.34
N TYR A 10 -1.93 -14.52 25.55
CA TYR A 10 -2.26 -13.19 24.96
C TYR A 10 -1.05 -12.54 24.29
N GLY A 11 -0.38 -13.29 23.41
CA GLY A 11 0.83 -12.90 22.71
C GLY A 11 2.12 -13.16 23.50
N HIS A 12 3.15 -12.37 23.25
CA HIS A 12 4.45 -12.50 23.92
C HIS A 12 4.35 -12.25 25.43
N ILE A 13 4.98 -13.11 26.23
CA ILE A 13 5.06 -13.00 27.69
C ILE A 13 6.33 -12.34 28.18
N ARG A 14 7.32 -12.17 27.32
CA ARG A 14 8.54 -11.40 27.58
C ARG A 14 8.96 -10.62 26.35
N ASP A 15 9.63 -9.50 26.55
CA ASP A 15 10.16 -8.65 25.48
C ASP A 15 11.42 -7.92 25.98
N LEU A 16 12.11 -7.23 25.07
CA LEU A 16 13.18 -6.31 25.41
C LEU A 16 12.64 -5.14 26.25
N LYS A 17 13.42 -4.62 27.19
CA LYS A 17 13.01 -3.46 27.98
C LYS A 17 12.69 -2.27 27.07
N THR A 18 11.61 -1.57 27.36
CA THR A 18 11.07 -0.51 26.48
C THR A 18 12.00 0.69 26.33
N LYS A 19 12.70 1.05 27.44
CA LYS A 19 13.51 2.28 27.51
C LYS A 19 15.02 2.03 27.47
N GLU A 20 15.44 0.79 27.37
CA GLU A 20 16.84 0.40 27.38
C GLU A 20 17.22 -0.29 26.07
N PHE A 21 18.49 -0.23 25.69
CA PHE A 21 19.00 -0.87 24.49
C PHE A 21 18.77 -2.38 24.51
N SER A 22 19.06 -3.02 25.63
CA SER A 22 18.79 -4.45 25.93
C SER A 22 19.39 -5.46 24.95
N ILE A 23 20.46 -5.09 24.26
CA ILE A 23 21.25 -5.97 23.39
C ILE A 23 22.69 -5.95 23.88
N ASP A 24 23.24 -7.13 24.13
CA ASP A 24 24.64 -7.28 24.54
C ASP A 24 25.50 -7.52 23.30
N ILE A 25 26.14 -6.46 22.82
CA ILE A 25 26.93 -6.47 21.57
C ILE A 25 28.20 -7.32 21.74
N GLU A 26 28.82 -7.30 22.93
CA GLU A 26 30.05 -8.01 23.21
C GLU A 26 29.85 -9.52 23.32
N HIS A 27 28.62 -9.96 23.64
CA HIS A 27 28.26 -11.36 23.76
C HIS A 27 27.26 -11.78 22.67
N ASP A 28 27.72 -11.75 21.43
CA ASP A 28 26.98 -12.24 20.25
C ASP A 28 25.59 -11.62 20.06
N TYR A 29 25.45 -10.33 20.39
CA TYR A 29 24.17 -9.59 20.27
C TYR A 29 23.03 -10.18 21.11
N ALA A 30 23.35 -10.80 22.23
CA ALA A 30 22.39 -11.48 23.08
C ALA A 30 21.29 -10.54 23.57
N PRO A 31 20.00 -10.82 23.29
CA PRO A 31 18.90 -9.99 23.73
C PRO A 31 18.60 -10.23 25.22
N GLN A 32 18.44 -9.14 25.96
CA GLN A 32 18.12 -9.16 27.39
C GLN A 32 16.59 -9.05 27.56
N TYR A 33 15.91 -10.19 27.58
CA TYR A 33 14.46 -10.25 27.74
C TYR A 33 14.02 -10.07 29.18
N VAL A 34 12.89 -9.39 29.35
CA VAL A 34 12.20 -9.22 30.64
C VAL A 34 10.71 -9.55 30.51
N ILE A 35 10.09 -9.95 31.61
CA ILE A 35 8.64 -10.13 31.68
C ILE A 35 8.03 -8.76 32.00
N PRO A 36 7.20 -8.18 31.11
CA PRO A 36 6.50 -6.92 31.38
C PRO A 36 5.65 -6.99 32.65
N ALA A 37 5.46 -5.86 33.31
CA ALA A 37 4.77 -5.81 34.61
C ALA A 37 3.32 -6.33 34.53
N ASP A 38 2.62 -6.01 33.47
CA ASP A 38 1.26 -6.46 33.15
C ASP A 38 1.13 -7.97 32.89
N LYS A 39 2.23 -8.63 32.48
CA LYS A 39 2.28 -10.08 32.22
C LYS A 39 2.66 -10.92 33.43
N LYS A 40 3.17 -10.34 34.50
CA LYS A 40 3.68 -11.09 35.67
C LYS A 40 2.63 -12.01 36.29
N LYS A 41 1.39 -11.53 36.44
CA LYS A 41 0.28 -12.33 37.01
C LYS A 41 -0.03 -13.52 36.10
N LEU A 42 -0.20 -13.28 34.81
CA LEU A 42 -0.46 -14.33 33.81
C LEU A 42 0.65 -15.40 33.79
N VAL A 43 1.91 -14.97 33.81
CA VAL A 43 3.07 -15.88 33.86
C VAL A 43 3.05 -16.73 35.13
N SER A 44 2.67 -16.17 36.27
CA SER A 44 2.54 -16.92 37.53
C SER A 44 1.44 -17.98 37.45
N GLU A 45 0.30 -17.64 36.86
CA GLU A 45 -0.81 -18.56 36.66
C GLU A 45 -0.39 -19.69 35.70
N LEU A 46 0.22 -19.36 34.56
CA LEU A 46 0.72 -20.35 33.59
C LEU A 46 1.76 -21.28 34.20
N LYS A 47 2.68 -20.75 35.05
CA LYS A 47 3.66 -21.59 35.78
C LYS A 47 3.01 -22.57 36.73
N SER A 48 2.00 -22.13 37.45
CA SER A 48 1.27 -22.98 38.39
C SER A 48 0.60 -24.14 37.69
N GLU A 49 -0.09 -23.85 36.57
CA GLU A 49 -0.76 -24.86 35.77
C GLU A 49 0.21 -25.82 35.08
N ALA A 50 1.30 -25.30 34.52
CA ALA A 50 2.31 -26.13 33.86
C ALA A 50 2.99 -27.11 34.82
N LYS A 51 3.16 -26.74 36.10
CA LYS A 51 3.73 -27.64 37.12
C LYS A 51 2.79 -28.78 37.50
N SER A 52 1.47 -28.59 37.40
CA SER A 52 0.48 -29.59 37.71
C SER A 52 0.10 -30.45 36.50
N ALA A 53 0.48 -30.04 35.31
CA ALA A 53 0.19 -30.73 34.08
C ALA A 53 1.16 -31.90 33.84
N GLU A 54 0.65 -33.02 33.38
CA GLU A 54 1.45 -34.18 32.96
C GLU A 54 2.21 -33.86 31.68
N GLN A 55 1.60 -33.09 30.77
CA GLN A 55 2.20 -32.65 29.51
C GLN A 55 1.71 -31.26 29.13
N VAL A 56 2.61 -30.44 28.58
CA VAL A 56 2.33 -29.09 28.08
C VAL A 56 2.38 -29.06 26.56
N TRP A 57 1.30 -28.57 25.97
CA TRP A 57 1.15 -28.44 24.53
C TRP A 57 1.24 -26.96 24.13
N LEU A 58 2.25 -26.61 23.33
CA LEU A 58 2.43 -25.26 22.82
C LEU A 58 1.75 -25.14 21.46
N ALA A 59 0.67 -24.39 21.39
CA ALA A 59 -0.24 -24.30 20.24
C ALA A 59 -0.38 -22.88 19.70
N SER A 60 0.71 -22.07 19.72
CA SER A 60 0.74 -20.76 19.08
C SER A 60 0.74 -20.90 17.55
N ASP A 61 0.45 -19.78 16.87
CA ASP A 61 0.35 -19.71 15.41
C ASP A 61 1.60 -20.30 14.70
N GLU A 62 1.41 -20.73 13.46
CA GLU A 62 2.47 -21.33 12.66
C GLU A 62 3.24 -20.27 11.85
N ASP A 63 3.70 -19.23 12.53
CA ASP A 63 4.63 -18.25 11.94
C ASP A 63 5.82 -18.02 12.89
N ARG A 64 6.76 -17.17 12.47
CA ARG A 64 7.96 -16.84 13.27
C ARG A 64 7.61 -16.24 14.63
N GLU A 65 6.55 -15.42 14.68
CA GLU A 65 6.08 -14.79 15.92
C GLU A 65 5.49 -15.83 16.86
N GLY A 66 4.64 -16.74 16.34
CA GLY A 66 4.08 -17.85 17.11
C GLY A 66 5.15 -18.82 17.62
N GLU A 67 6.16 -19.10 16.81
CA GLU A 67 7.28 -19.94 17.22
C GLU A 67 8.10 -19.30 18.34
N ALA A 68 8.36 -17.99 18.25
CA ALA A 68 9.02 -17.23 19.31
C ALA A 68 8.18 -17.18 20.60
N ILE A 69 6.85 -17.05 20.50
CA ILE A 69 5.95 -17.12 21.65
C ILE A 69 6.06 -18.48 22.35
N SER A 70 6.03 -19.58 21.60
CA SER A 70 6.22 -20.93 22.13
C SER A 70 7.57 -21.10 22.82
N TRP A 71 8.65 -20.60 22.22
CA TRP A 71 9.99 -20.64 22.81
C TRP A 71 10.07 -19.80 24.10
N HIS A 72 9.51 -18.59 24.10
CA HIS A 72 9.45 -17.77 25.31
C HIS A 72 8.66 -18.44 26.45
N LEU A 73 7.56 -19.10 26.13
CA LEU A 73 6.81 -19.91 27.11
C LEU A 73 7.65 -21.07 27.63
N TYR A 74 8.31 -21.80 26.75
CA TYR A 74 9.18 -22.91 27.10
C TYR A 74 10.24 -22.48 28.12
N GLU A 75 10.97 -21.41 27.84
CA GLU A 75 12.02 -20.86 28.68
C GLU A 75 11.47 -20.32 30.03
N VAL A 76 10.44 -19.47 29.98
CA VAL A 76 9.91 -18.78 31.16
C VAL A 76 9.22 -19.73 32.13
N LEU A 77 8.50 -20.71 31.60
CA LEU A 77 7.80 -21.71 32.44
C LEU A 77 8.76 -22.81 32.95
N GLY A 78 10.00 -22.88 32.43
CA GLY A 78 10.99 -23.89 32.79
C GLY A 78 10.54 -25.28 32.37
N LEU A 79 9.97 -25.38 31.17
CA LEU A 79 9.48 -26.64 30.60
C LEU A 79 10.66 -27.57 30.24
N LYS A 80 10.40 -28.85 30.17
CA LYS A 80 11.39 -29.86 29.81
C LYS A 80 10.99 -30.53 28.50
N PRO A 81 11.96 -31.01 27.70
CA PRO A 81 11.68 -31.64 26.40
C PRO A 81 10.75 -32.86 26.53
N GLU A 82 10.92 -33.65 27.58
CA GLU A 82 10.17 -34.89 27.79
C GLU A 82 8.68 -34.67 28.07
N ASN A 83 8.28 -33.51 28.57
CA ASN A 83 6.88 -33.19 28.89
C ASN A 83 6.32 -32.02 28.07
N THR A 84 7.00 -31.61 27.00
CA THR A 84 6.57 -30.48 26.15
C THR A 84 6.39 -30.95 24.71
N LYS A 85 5.28 -30.53 24.08
CA LYS A 85 4.97 -30.79 22.69
C LYS A 85 4.61 -29.47 22.00
N ARG A 86 5.10 -29.29 20.79
CA ARG A 86 4.71 -28.20 19.89
C ARG A 86 3.72 -28.75 18.85
N ILE A 87 2.57 -28.13 18.70
CA ILE A 87 1.60 -28.44 17.65
C ILE A 87 1.34 -27.22 16.79
N VAL A 88 1.16 -27.47 15.52
CA VAL A 88 0.90 -26.43 14.50
C VAL A 88 -0.27 -26.83 13.63
N PHE A 89 -1.06 -25.87 13.21
CA PHE A 89 -2.19 -26.07 12.31
C PHE A 89 -2.49 -24.79 11.56
N HIS A 90 -2.94 -24.89 10.31
CA HIS A 90 -3.27 -23.76 9.45
C HIS A 90 -4.71 -23.27 9.62
N GLU A 91 -5.54 -24.07 10.29
CA GLU A 91 -6.95 -23.77 10.52
C GLU A 91 -7.41 -24.31 11.88
N ILE A 92 -8.33 -23.63 12.50
CA ILE A 92 -8.89 -24.04 13.80
C ILE A 92 -10.14 -24.87 13.56
N THR A 93 -9.93 -26.09 13.06
CA THR A 93 -10.97 -27.09 12.87
C THR A 93 -10.68 -28.33 13.73
N LYS A 94 -11.73 -29.11 14.03
CA LYS A 94 -11.58 -30.36 14.82
C LYS A 94 -10.54 -31.29 14.20
N ASN A 95 -10.60 -31.48 12.89
CA ASN A 95 -9.73 -32.42 12.19
C ASN A 95 -8.28 -31.96 12.17
N ALA A 96 -8.04 -30.65 11.90
CA ALA A 96 -6.71 -30.09 11.91
C ALA A 96 -6.06 -30.15 13.30
N ILE A 97 -6.83 -29.83 14.36
CA ILE A 97 -6.34 -29.91 15.75
C ILE A 97 -6.03 -31.34 16.16
N LEU A 98 -6.90 -32.30 15.84
CA LEU A 98 -6.66 -33.71 16.17
C LEU A 98 -5.43 -34.24 15.44
N HIS A 99 -5.28 -33.95 14.17
CA HIS A 99 -4.08 -34.29 13.39
C HIS A 99 -2.81 -33.69 13.99
N ALA A 100 -2.85 -32.41 14.38
CA ALA A 100 -1.71 -31.74 15.03
C ALA A 100 -1.33 -32.39 16.38
N ILE A 101 -2.31 -32.90 17.14
CA ILE A 101 -2.07 -33.65 18.39
C ILE A 101 -1.42 -35.01 18.11
N GLU A 102 -1.80 -35.66 17.01
CA GLU A 102 -1.21 -36.93 16.59
C GLU A 102 0.18 -36.80 16.01
N THR A 103 0.52 -35.61 15.47
CA THR A 103 1.79 -35.33 14.80
C THR A 103 2.53 -34.13 15.44
N PRO A 104 2.81 -34.16 16.75
CA PRO A 104 3.54 -33.07 17.41
C PRO A 104 4.98 -33.01 16.92
N ARG A 105 5.59 -31.82 17.00
CA ARG A 105 6.99 -31.57 16.71
C ARG A 105 7.71 -30.86 17.86
N ASP A 106 8.98 -30.63 17.71
CA ASP A 106 9.75 -29.74 18.58
C ASP A 106 9.62 -28.27 18.13
N ILE A 107 10.04 -27.35 19.00
CA ILE A 107 10.15 -25.94 18.65
C ILE A 107 11.21 -25.80 17.55
N ASN A 108 10.88 -25.09 16.48
CA ASN A 108 11.81 -24.81 15.40
C ASN A 108 12.68 -23.58 15.78
N ILE A 109 13.89 -23.87 16.27
CA ILE A 109 14.84 -22.84 16.72
C ILE A 109 15.27 -21.91 15.59
N ASN A 110 15.29 -22.36 14.35
CA ASN A 110 15.64 -21.50 13.21
C ASN A 110 14.57 -20.39 13.00
N LEU A 111 13.29 -20.74 13.13
CA LEU A 111 12.21 -19.74 13.09
C LEU A 111 12.29 -18.76 14.26
N VAL A 112 12.59 -19.25 15.48
CA VAL A 112 12.85 -18.42 16.65
C VAL A 112 14.00 -17.45 16.40
N ASN A 113 15.11 -17.96 15.87
CA ASN A 113 16.29 -17.16 15.54
C ASN A 113 16.00 -16.10 14.47
N ALA A 114 15.19 -16.40 13.48
CA ALA A 114 14.79 -15.45 12.45
C ALA A 114 13.93 -14.30 13.04
N GLN A 115 13.01 -14.61 13.94
CA GLN A 115 12.24 -13.60 14.67
C GLN A 115 13.14 -12.76 15.58
N GLN A 116 14.05 -13.43 16.32
CA GLN A 116 15.00 -12.78 17.22
C GLN A 116 15.97 -11.85 16.44
N ALA A 117 16.49 -12.30 15.30
CA ALA A 117 17.32 -11.48 14.42
C ALA A 117 16.61 -10.19 14.01
N ARG A 118 15.36 -10.29 13.55
CA ARG A 118 14.55 -9.11 13.22
C ARG A 118 14.38 -8.20 14.43
N ARG A 119 14.00 -8.75 15.58
CA ARG A 119 13.78 -7.99 16.81
C ARG A 119 15.04 -7.25 17.27
N VAL A 120 16.19 -7.91 17.21
CA VAL A 120 17.49 -7.34 17.57
C VAL A 120 17.89 -6.23 16.60
N LEU A 121 17.79 -6.48 15.29
CA LEU A 121 18.14 -5.49 14.26
C LEU A 121 17.27 -4.23 14.36
N ASP A 122 15.96 -4.40 14.46
CA ASP A 122 15.04 -3.26 14.57
C ASP A 122 15.28 -2.48 15.89
N ARG A 123 15.71 -3.15 16.97
CA ARG A 123 16.13 -2.52 18.22
C ARG A 123 17.40 -1.69 18.02
N ILE A 124 18.43 -2.24 17.40
CA ILE A 124 19.70 -1.54 17.12
C ILE A 124 19.41 -0.29 16.28
N VAL A 125 18.74 -0.44 15.14
CA VAL A 125 18.44 0.69 14.24
C VAL A 125 17.63 1.77 14.96
N GLY A 126 16.57 1.38 15.67
CA GLY A 126 15.69 2.34 16.36
C GLY A 126 16.39 3.09 17.49
N PHE A 127 17.20 2.42 18.29
CA PHE A 127 17.88 3.02 19.44
C PHE A 127 19.11 3.85 19.07
N GLU A 128 19.76 3.55 17.97
CA GLU A 128 20.92 4.33 17.50
C GLU A 128 20.50 5.53 16.66
N LEU A 129 19.49 5.40 15.77
CA LEU A 129 19.04 6.52 14.91
C LEU A 129 18.16 7.53 15.65
N SER A 130 17.27 7.08 16.55
CA SER A 130 16.32 8.00 17.19
C SER A 130 16.99 9.10 18.01
N PRO A 131 18.04 8.85 18.81
CA PRO A 131 18.75 9.92 19.52
C PRO A 131 19.44 10.93 18.60
N ILE A 132 19.87 10.51 17.40
CA ILE A 132 20.44 11.42 16.41
C ILE A 132 19.36 12.36 15.89
N LEU A 133 18.18 11.81 15.53
CA LEU A 133 17.03 12.61 15.12
C LEU A 133 16.61 13.62 16.22
N TRP A 134 16.66 13.23 17.50
CA TRP A 134 16.32 14.13 18.60
C TRP A 134 17.27 15.31 18.71
N ARG A 135 18.54 15.09 18.49
CA ARG A 135 19.58 16.13 18.57
C ARG A 135 19.62 17.02 17.32
N LYS A 136 19.42 16.41 16.14
CA LYS A 136 19.65 17.09 14.85
C LYS A 136 18.37 17.67 14.25
N VAL A 137 17.20 17.07 14.50
CA VAL A 137 15.92 17.47 13.93
C VAL A 137 14.97 17.95 15.03
N LYS A 138 14.35 17.04 15.79
CA LYS A 138 13.38 17.37 16.83
C LYS A 138 13.26 16.22 17.85
N PRO A 139 13.05 16.51 19.16
CA PRO A 139 12.76 15.49 20.16
C PRO A 139 11.56 14.62 19.81
N ALA A 140 11.54 13.39 20.34
CA ALA A 140 10.48 12.39 20.18
C ALA A 140 10.29 11.80 18.78
N LEU A 141 11.16 12.10 17.82
CA LEU A 141 11.18 11.43 16.52
C LEU A 141 11.76 10.03 16.66
N SER A 142 11.44 9.16 15.70
CA SER A 142 12.00 7.81 15.67
C SER A 142 12.19 7.35 14.24
N ALA A 143 13.21 6.56 14.04
CA ALA A 143 13.47 5.87 12.78
C ALA A 143 13.37 4.36 12.96
N GLY A 144 13.15 3.66 11.88
CA GLY A 144 13.14 2.21 11.83
C GLY A 144 13.27 1.74 10.40
N ARG A 145 13.91 0.62 10.20
CA ARG A 145 14.30 0.10 8.89
C ARG A 145 13.15 0.08 7.87
N VAL A 146 12.07 -0.65 8.13
CA VAL A 146 10.95 -0.79 7.20
C VAL A 146 10.08 0.47 7.14
N GLN A 147 9.80 1.08 8.30
CA GLN A 147 8.95 2.26 8.37
C GLN A 147 9.55 3.48 7.67
N SER A 148 10.88 3.69 7.80
CA SER A 148 11.53 4.84 7.15
C SER A 148 11.55 4.68 5.64
N VAL A 149 11.69 3.47 5.14
CA VAL A 149 11.57 3.15 3.71
C VAL A 149 10.13 3.35 3.21
N ALA A 150 9.13 3.00 3.99
CA ALA A 150 7.73 3.27 3.64
C ALA A 150 7.44 4.79 3.55
N VAL A 151 8.00 5.59 4.46
CA VAL A 151 7.93 7.07 4.39
C VAL A 151 8.64 7.57 3.14
N ARG A 152 9.83 7.05 2.83
CA ARG A 152 10.58 7.39 1.61
C ARG A 152 9.76 7.20 0.34
N LEU A 153 9.08 6.07 0.18
CA LEU A 153 8.20 5.81 -0.97
C LEU A 153 7.13 6.90 -1.15
N ILE A 154 6.55 7.34 -0.04
CA ILE A 154 5.49 8.37 -0.06
C ILE A 154 6.07 9.74 -0.36
N VAL A 155 7.23 10.09 0.21
CA VAL A 155 7.92 11.37 -0.06
C VAL A 155 8.38 11.45 -1.51
N GLU A 156 9.01 10.40 -2.04
CA GLU A 156 9.43 10.34 -3.44
C GLU A 156 8.23 10.48 -4.39
N ARG A 157 7.11 9.82 -4.10
CA ARG A 157 5.88 9.95 -4.88
C ARG A 157 5.33 11.38 -4.85
N GLU A 158 5.36 12.06 -3.71
CA GLU A 158 4.93 13.46 -3.63
C GLU A 158 5.83 14.37 -4.46
N ARG A 159 7.14 14.13 -4.49
CA ARG A 159 8.09 14.87 -5.34
C ARG A 159 7.86 14.61 -6.82
N GLU A 160 7.68 13.35 -7.21
CA GLU A 160 7.30 12.99 -8.59
C GLU A 160 6.03 13.74 -9.05
N ILE A 161 5.04 13.87 -8.15
CA ILE A 161 3.79 14.59 -8.44
C ILE A 161 4.03 16.10 -8.58
N ASN A 162 4.86 16.68 -7.71
CA ASN A 162 5.14 18.13 -7.73
C ASN A 162 6.02 18.54 -8.92
N GLU A 163 6.90 17.67 -9.36
CA GLU A 163 7.79 17.88 -10.51
C GLU A 163 7.11 17.51 -11.85
N PHE A 164 5.96 16.84 -11.80
CA PHE A 164 5.28 16.36 -12.99
C PHE A 164 4.79 17.51 -13.87
N VAL A 165 5.26 17.53 -15.11
CA VAL A 165 4.81 18.45 -16.14
C VAL A 165 3.82 17.75 -17.06
N SER A 166 2.59 18.24 -17.08
CA SER A 166 1.54 17.68 -17.92
C SER A 166 1.71 18.10 -19.36
N GLU A 167 1.68 17.13 -20.26
CA GLU A 167 1.72 17.36 -21.71
C GLU A 167 0.30 17.23 -22.29
N ALA A 168 -0.09 18.13 -23.17
CA ALA A 168 -1.36 18.13 -23.85
C ALA A 168 -1.28 17.45 -25.22
N ALA A 169 -2.31 16.70 -25.57
CA ALA A 169 -2.53 16.17 -26.91
C ALA A 169 -4.01 15.95 -27.14
N PHE A 170 -4.46 15.98 -28.39
CA PHE A 170 -5.87 15.82 -28.73
C PHE A 170 -6.22 14.36 -29.03
N ARG A 171 -7.23 13.87 -28.31
CA ARG A 171 -7.94 12.63 -28.59
C ARG A 171 -9.05 12.93 -29.57
N VAL A 172 -9.08 12.20 -30.69
CA VAL A 172 -10.04 12.43 -31.77
C VAL A 172 -10.99 11.25 -31.86
N ILE A 173 -12.27 11.51 -31.74
CA ILE A 173 -13.34 10.52 -31.86
C ILE A 173 -14.26 10.92 -33.00
N ALA A 174 -14.59 9.99 -33.85
CA ALA A 174 -15.58 10.14 -34.90
C ALA A 174 -16.83 9.31 -34.60
N ASN A 175 -17.99 9.87 -34.88
CA ASN A 175 -19.26 9.17 -34.88
C ASN A 175 -19.73 9.01 -36.33
N PHE A 176 -19.90 7.76 -36.76
CA PHE A 176 -20.35 7.42 -38.10
C PHE A 176 -21.77 6.87 -38.06
N ILE A 177 -22.59 7.26 -39.02
CA ILE A 177 -23.92 6.71 -39.24
C ILE A 177 -23.80 5.57 -40.25
N LEU A 178 -24.31 4.41 -39.88
CA LEU A 178 -24.37 3.24 -40.76
C LEU A 178 -25.40 3.43 -41.88
N PRO A 179 -25.38 2.60 -42.94
CA PRO A 179 -26.33 2.70 -44.04
C PRO A 179 -27.81 2.57 -43.66
N ASP A 180 -28.12 2.04 -42.48
CA ASP A 180 -29.51 2.01 -41.93
C ASP A 180 -30.04 3.40 -41.53
N GLY A 181 -29.17 4.43 -41.54
CA GLY A 181 -29.52 5.82 -41.26
C GLY A 181 -29.70 6.16 -39.76
N THR A 182 -29.59 5.18 -38.86
CA THR A 182 -29.90 5.35 -37.40
C THR A 182 -28.79 4.88 -36.50
N THR A 183 -28.13 3.79 -36.81
CA THR A 183 -27.09 3.20 -35.97
C THR A 183 -25.77 3.99 -36.05
N VAL A 184 -25.18 4.26 -34.90
CA VAL A 184 -23.93 5.03 -34.82
C VAL A 184 -22.77 4.12 -34.40
N LEU A 185 -21.68 4.16 -35.20
CA LEU A 185 -20.39 3.58 -34.87
C LEU A 185 -19.48 4.68 -34.36
N LYS A 186 -19.03 4.56 -33.11
CA LYS A 186 -18.04 5.45 -32.46
C LYS A 186 -16.65 4.86 -32.65
N ALA A 187 -15.72 5.61 -33.19
CA ALA A 187 -14.36 5.16 -33.42
C ALA A 187 -13.34 6.24 -33.06
N GLU A 188 -12.18 5.86 -32.57
CA GLU A 188 -11.09 6.74 -32.15
C GLU A 188 -9.99 6.74 -33.20
N LEU A 189 -9.41 7.91 -33.48
CA LEU A 189 -8.25 8.02 -34.35
C LEU A 189 -7.07 7.23 -33.77
N ASN A 190 -6.36 6.51 -34.62
CA ASN A 190 -5.26 5.61 -34.23
C ASN A 190 -3.99 6.33 -33.70
N ARG A 191 -4.01 7.66 -33.62
CA ARG A 191 -2.97 8.47 -32.99
C ARG A 191 -3.55 9.71 -32.33
N ARG A 192 -2.77 10.30 -31.41
CA ARG A 192 -3.06 11.62 -30.84
C ARG A 192 -2.54 12.72 -31.77
N LEU A 193 -3.25 13.82 -31.86
CA LEU A 193 -2.79 15.03 -32.54
C LEU A 193 -2.12 15.97 -31.51
N LYS A 194 -1.01 16.60 -31.90
CA LYS A 194 -0.13 17.30 -30.96
C LYS A 194 -0.71 18.63 -30.47
N ASP A 195 -1.28 19.39 -31.39
CA ASP A 195 -1.74 20.74 -31.11
C ASP A 195 -2.98 21.11 -31.94
N LYS A 196 -3.55 22.26 -31.66
CA LYS A 196 -4.75 22.76 -32.30
C LYS A 196 -4.59 22.93 -33.82
N LYS A 197 -3.40 23.36 -34.30
CA LYS A 197 -3.16 23.54 -35.74
C LYS A 197 -3.24 22.22 -36.49
N GLU A 198 -2.66 21.17 -35.90
CA GLU A 198 -2.75 19.82 -36.47
C GLU A 198 -4.20 19.31 -36.46
N VAL A 199 -4.96 19.59 -35.40
CA VAL A 199 -6.39 19.27 -35.32
C VAL A 199 -7.20 19.96 -36.41
N GLU A 200 -7.04 21.27 -36.56
CA GLU A 200 -7.74 22.04 -37.59
C GLU A 200 -7.43 21.55 -38.99
N ALA A 201 -6.16 21.30 -39.31
CA ALA A 201 -5.73 20.75 -40.60
C ALA A 201 -6.32 19.36 -40.84
N PHE A 202 -6.34 18.48 -39.83
CA PHE A 202 -6.92 17.16 -39.93
C PHE A 202 -8.44 17.24 -40.15
N LEU A 203 -9.18 18.04 -39.38
CA LEU A 203 -10.61 18.20 -39.54
C LEU A 203 -10.99 18.83 -40.90
N GLU A 204 -10.20 19.76 -41.36
CA GLU A 204 -10.39 20.35 -42.71
C GLU A 204 -10.27 19.29 -43.80
N SER A 205 -9.26 18.41 -43.70
CA SER A 205 -9.07 17.31 -44.65
C SER A 205 -10.22 16.27 -44.60
N CYS A 206 -10.91 16.16 -43.46
CA CYS A 206 -12.03 15.23 -43.28
C CYS A 206 -13.35 15.77 -43.85
N LYS A 207 -13.49 17.07 -44.13
CA LYS A 207 -14.76 17.66 -44.63
C LYS A 207 -15.32 16.99 -45.89
N ASN A 208 -14.42 16.66 -46.82
CA ASN A 208 -14.80 16.06 -48.09
C ASN A 208 -14.29 14.63 -48.25
N ALA A 209 -13.81 14.03 -47.17
CA ALA A 209 -13.34 12.67 -47.18
C ALA A 209 -14.50 11.66 -47.20
N SER A 210 -14.29 10.54 -47.84
CA SER A 210 -15.14 9.35 -47.67
C SER A 210 -14.55 8.42 -46.63
N PHE A 211 -15.45 7.77 -45.90
CA PHE A 211 -15.09 6.86 -44.79
C PHE A 211 -15.58 5.46 -45.15
N THR A 212 -14.66 4.51 -45.14
CA THR A 212 -14.96 3.14 -45.57
C THR A 212 -14.37 2.17 -44.54
N ILE A 213 -15.06 1.09 -44.27
CA ILE A 213 -14.55 0.02 -43.41
C ILE A 213 -13.46 -0.75 -44.14
N ASP A 214 -12.22 -0.57 -43.70
CA ASP A 214 -11.03 -1.19 -44.31
C ASP A 214 -10.75 -2.59 -43.75
N ASP A 215 -11.02 -2.82 -42.48
CA ASP A 215 -10.75 -4.08 -41.81
C ASP A 215 -11.73 -4.36 -40.68
N ILE A 216 -12.04 -5.63 -40.51
CA ILE A 216 -12.84 -6.15 -39.39
C ILE A 216 -12.12 -7.39 -38.89
N THR A 217 -11.53 -7.29 -37.70
CA THR A 217 -10.81 -8.41 -37.09
C THR A 217 -11.46 -8.80 -35.76
N THR A 218 -11.89 -10.06 -35.64
CA THR A 218 -12.39 -10.63 -34.39
C THR A 218 -11.39 -11.65 -33.87
N LYS A 219 -10.99 -11.48 -32.61
CA LYS A 219 -10.03 -12.35 -31.92
C LYS A 219 -10.62 -12.85 -30.61
N PRO A 220 -10.49 -14.16 -30.30
CA PRO A 220 -10.84 -14.66 -28.99
C PRO A 220 -9.83 -14.14 -27.96
N VAL A 221 -10.33 -13.72 -26.80
CA VAL A 221 -9.54 -13.27 -25.65
C VAL A 221 -9.97 -14.10 -24.44
N LYS A 222 -9.02 -14.64 -23.71
CA LYS A 222 -9.29 -15.35 -22.44
C LYS A 222 -8.77 -14.54 -21.28
N LYS A 223 -9.60 -14.40 -20.24
CA LYS A 223 -9.23 -13.83 -18.95
C LYS A 223 -9.23 -14.94 -17.90
N SER A 224 -8.11 -15.13 -17.21
CA SER A 224 -7.97 -16.13 -16.16
C SER A 224 -8.19 -15.50 -14.78
N PRO A 225 -8.74 -16.25 -13.81
CA PRO A 225 -8.91 -15.77 -12.46
C PRO A 225 -7.57 -15.58 -11.77
N ALA A 226 -7.54 -14.66 -10.83
CA ALA A 226 -6.40 -14.45 -9.97
C ALA A 226 -6.25 -15.60 -8.94
N PRO A 227 -5.02 -15.84 -8.40
CA PRO A 227 -4.78 -16.83 -7.35
C PRO A 227 -5.62 -16.57 -6.09
N PRO A 228 -5.76 -17.55 -5.19
CA PRO A 228 -6.37 -17.34 -3.89
C PRO A 228 -5.59 -16.28 -3.08
N PHE A 229 -6.20 -15.73 -2.05
CA PHE A 229 -5.63 -14.62 -1.31
C PHE A 229 -4.37 -14.98 -0.52
N THR A 230 -3.37 -14.11 -0.64
CA THR A 230 -2.32 -13.89 0.36
C THR A 230 -2.74 -12.76 1.31
N THR A 231 -1.97 -12.52 2.38
CA THR A 231 -2.17 -11.36 3.26
C THR A 231 -2.22 -10.05 2.47
N SER A 232 -1.24 -9.84 1.59
CA SER A 232 -1.12 -8.62 0.78
C SER A 232 -2.32 -8.43 -0.15
N THR A 233 -2.68 -9.44 -0.91
CA THR A 233 -3.79 -9.34 -1.87
C THR A 233 -5.15 -9.22 -1.17
N LEU A 234 -5.34 -9.84 0.00
CA LEU A 234 -6.54 -9.66 0.81
C LEU A 234 -6.65 -8.21 1.32
N GLN A 235 -5.56 -7.63 1.83
CA GLN A 235 -5.53 -6.25 2.28
C GLN A 235 -5.88 -5.28 1.15
N GLN A 236 -5.35 -5.52 -0.05
CA GLN A 236 -5.62 -4.70 -1.23
C GLN A 236 -7.09 -4.77 -1.65
N GLU A 237 -7.64 -5.95 -1.82
CA GLU A 237 -9.02 -6.13 -2.26
C GLU A 237 -10.05 -5.70 -1.21
N ALA A 238 -9.79 -5.93 0.07
CA ALA A 238 -10.65 -5.45 1.15
C ALA A 238 -10.69 -3.92 1.21
N ALA A 239 -9.55 -3.26 0.98
CA ALA A 239 -9.51 -1.80 0.92
C ALA A 239 -10.30 -1.25 -0.28
N ARG A 240 -10.17 -1.87 -1.47
CA ARG A 240 -10.85 -1.44 -2.69
C ARG A 240 -12.36 -1.72 -2.67
N LYS A 241 -12.75 -2.93 -2.30
CA LYS A 241 -14.15 -3.39 -2.38
C LYS A 241 -14.98 -3.08 -1.14
N LEU A 242 -14.37 -3.10 0.04
CA LEU A 242 -15.06 -2.95 1.31
C LEU A 242 -14.75 -1.62 2.02
N GLY A 243 -13.74 -0.88 1.54
CA GLY A 243 -13.28 0.36 2.16
C GLY A 243 -12.57 0.15 3.51
N TYR A 244 -12.10 -1.07 3.80
CA TYR A 244 -11.42 -1.37 5.06
C TYR A 244 -9.97 -0.89 5.03
N SER A 245 -9.49 -0.33 6.14
CA SER A 245 -8.05 -0.09 6.29
C SER A 245 -7.30 -1.42 6.39
N VAL A 246 -6.01 -1.39 6.10
CA VAL A 246 -5.14 -2.58 6.19
C VAL A 246 -5.18 -3.19 7.60
N SER A 247 -5.11 -2.35 8.65
CA SER A 247 -5.20 -2.81 10.04
C SER A 247 -6.57 -3.38 10.39
N GLN A 248 -7.65 -2.76 9.92
CA GLN A 248 -9.01 -3.25 10.10
C GLN A 248 -9.20 -4.62 9.43
N THR A 249 -8.70 -4.79 8.21
CA THR A 249 -8.75 -6.06 7.49
C THR A 249 -8.09 -7.17 8.29
N MET A 250 -6.89 -6.91 8.84
CA MET A 250 -6.16 -7.91 9.63
C MET A 250 -6.85 -8.24 10.95
N MET A 251 -7.44 -7.25 11.62
CA MET A 251 -8.21 -7.48 12.84
C MET A 251 -9.45 -8.36 12.59
N ILE A 252 -10.16 -8.12 11.50
CA ILE A 252 -11.34 -8.91 11.13
C ILE A 252 -10.92 -10.32 10.69
N ALA A 253 -9.87 -10.44 9.88
CA ALA A 253 -9.33 -11.73 9.45
C ALA A 253 -8.87 -12.58 10.65
N GLN A 254 -8.23 -11.97 11.66
CA GLN A 254 -7.85 -12.64 12.90
C GLN A 254 -9.07 -13.23 13.61
N ARG A 255 -10.17 -12.48 13.73
CA ARG A 255 -11.41 -12.97 14.35
C ARG A 255 -12.02 -14.13 13.57
N LEU A 256 -12.04 -14.06 12.24
CA LEU A 256 -12.52 -15.14 11.39
C LEU A 256 -11.67 -16.40 11.56
N TYR A 257 -10.35 -16.27 11.63
CA TYR A 257 -9.42 -17.37 11.89
C TYR A 257 -9.65 -17.99 13.27
N GLU A 258 -9.69 -17.19 14.33
CA GLU A 258 -9.91 -17.63 15.71
C GLU A 258 -11.28 -18.31 15.89
N SER A 259 -12.27 -17.94 15.08
CA SER A 259 -13.59 -18.58 15.02
C SER A 259 -13.60 -19.85 14.16
N GLY A 260 -12.48 -20.24 13.58
CA GLY A 260 -12.36 -21.43 12.74
C GLY A 260 -13.04 -21.32 11.38
N LEU A 261 -13.24 -20.09 10.87
CA LEU A 261 -13.99 -19.84 9.63
C LEU A 261 -13.10 -19.71 8.39
N ILE A 262 -11.85 -19.29 8.58
CA ILE A 262 -10.85 -19.20 7.52
C ILE A 262 -9.52 -19.81 7.96
N THR A 263 -8.64 -20.10 7.01
CA THR A 263 -7.25 -20.48 7.25
C THR A 263 -6.45 -19.32 7.80
N TYR A 264 -5.23 -19.56 8.25
CA TYR A 264 -4.35 -18.56 8.85
C TYR A 264 -4.13 -17.37 7.89
N MET A 265 -4.36 -16.17 8.39
CA MET A 265 -4.42 -14.95 7.57
C MET A 265 -3.07 -14.28 7.32
N ARG A 266 -1.99 -14.69 7.98
CA ARG A 266 -0.64 -14.18 7.74
C ARG A 266 0.13 -15.17 6.88
N THR A 267 -0.07 -15.09 5.58
CA THR A 267 0.57 -15.98 4.60
C THR A 267 0.89 -15.24 3.31
N ASP A 268 1.98 -15.58 2.70
CA ASP A 268 2.35 -15.20 1.33
C ASP A 268 2.16 -16.36 0.34
N SER A 269 1.64 -17.49 0.83
CA SER A 269 1.34 -18.66 0.02
C SER A 269 0.05 -18.49 -0.78
N VAL A 270 0.07 -18.98 -2.00
CA VAL A 270 -1.09 -19.17 -2.88
C VAL A 270 -1.47 -20.64 -3.06
N ASN A 271 -0.85 -21.55 -2.29
CA ASN A 271 -1.11 -22.97 -2.37
C ASN A 271 -2.48 -23.30 -1.76
N LEU A 272 -3.16 -24.29 -2.31
CA LEU A 272 -4.36 -24.89 -1.76
C LEU A 272 -4.13 -26.37 -1.52
N SER A 273 -4.61 -26.89 -0.38
CA SER A 273 -4.57 -28.32 -0.09
C SER A 273 -5.51 -29.11 -1.01
N ASP A 274 -5.28 -30.40 -1.14
CA ASP A 274 -6.14 -31.30 -1.93
C ASP A 274 -7.58 -31.27 -1.42
N LEU A 275 -7.77 -31.16 -0.11
CA LEU A 275 -9.11 -31.01 0.50
C LEU A 275 -9.79 -29.73 0.03
N ALA A 276 -9.08 -28.61 0.05
CA ALA A 276 -9.60 -27.31 -0.42
C ALA A 276 -9.95 -27.36 -1.92
N LEU A 277 -9.08 -27.95 -2.73
CA LEU A 277 -9.31 -28.13 -4.17
C LEU A 277 -10.53 -29.02 -4.45
N GLY A 278 -10.68 -30.13 -3.71
CA GLY A 278 -11.81 -31.05 -3.83
C GLY A 278 -13.14 -30.40 -3.44
N THR A 279 -13.19 -29.73 -2.30
CA THR A 279 -14.42 -29.05 -1.83
C THR A 279 -14.79 -27.83 -2.68
N ALA A 280 -13.81 -27.12 -3.24
CA ALA A 280 -14.07 -26.05 -4.20
C ALA A 280 -14.67 -26.59 -5.51
N LYS A 281 -14.16 -27.72 -6.01
CA LYS A 281 -14.72 -28.42 -7.17
C LYS A 281 -16.19 -28.79 -6.96
N GLU A 282 -16.50 -29.42 -5.83
CA GLU A 282 -17.87 -29.81 -5.47
C GLU A 282 -18.79 -28.60 -5.42
N ALA A 283 -18.38 -27.53 -4.74
CA ALA A 283 -19.17 -26.30 -4.65
C ALA A 283 -19.43 -25.66 -6.02
N ILE A 284 -18.44 -25.69 -6.93
CA ILE A 284 -18.61 -25.18 -8.30
C ILE A 284 -19.58 -26.05 -9.10
N PHE A 285 -19.44 -27.37 -9.00
CA PHE A 285 -20.33 -28.30 -9.71
C PHE A 285 -21.79 -28.14 -9.29
N GLU A 286 -22.04 -28.06 -7.98
CA GLU A 286 -23.38 -27.91 -7.42
C GLU A 286 -24.02 -26.57 -7.77
N THR A 287 -23.25 -25.48 -7.75
CA THR A 287 -23.80 -24.11 -7.89
C THR A 287 -23.82 -23.62 -9.33
N TYR A 288 -22.80 -23.93 -10.12
CA TYR A 288 -22.60 -23.36 -11.47
C TYR A 288 -22.56 -24.39 -12.58
N GLY A 289 -22.32 -25.66 -12.24
CA GLY A 289 -22.19 -26.76 -13.18
C GLY A 289 -20.76 -27.02 -13.63
N GLU A 290 -20.55 -28.21 -14.20
CA GLU A 290 -19.23 -28.74 -14.55
C GLU A 290 -18.44 -27.85 -15.52
N LYS A 291 -19.09 -27.22 -16.48
CA LYS A 291 -18.44 -26.33 -17.49
C LYS A 291 -17.74 -25.13 -16.86
N TYR A 292 -18.12 -24.73 -15.65
CA TYR A 292 -17.50 -23.62 -14.93
C TYR A 292 -16.26 -24.01 -14.14
N TYR A 293 -15.93 -25.28 -14.03
CA TYR A 293 -14.77 -25.75 -13.31
C TYR A 293 -13.54 -25.88 -14.19
N LYS A 294 -12.39 -25.43 -13.67
CA LYS A 294 -11.08 -25.68 -14.25
C LYS A 294 -10.06 -25.82 -13.13
N PHE A 295 -9.50 -27.01 -13.00
CA PHE A 295 -8.44 -27.27 -12.03
C PHE A 295 -7.24 -26.36 -12.25
N ARG A 296 -6.74 -25.75 -11.17
CA ARG A 296 -5.49 -25.00 -11.12
C ARG A 296 -4.78 -25.25 -9.82
N GLN A 297 -3.53 -25.67 -9.92
CA GLN A 297 -2.60 -25.67 -8.80
C GLN A 297 -1.74 -24.42 -8.89
N TYR A 298 -1.87 -23.57 -7.90
CA TYR A 298 -1.03 -22.38 -7.78
C TYR A 298 0.20 -22.73 -6.94
N HIS A 299 1.35 -22.19 -7.32
CA HIS A 299 2.60 -22.35 -6.59
C HIS A 299 3.18 -20.98 -6.25
N THR A 300 3.65 -20.83 -5.03
CA THR A 300 4.29 -19.61 -4.56
C THR A 300 5.66 -19.47 -5.23
N LYS A 301 5.93 -18.31 -5.82
CA LYS A 301 7.17 -18.09 -6.58
C LYS A 301 8.37 -17.71 -5.71
N SER A 302 8.18 -17.27 -4.49
CA SER A 302 9.26 -16.86 -3.58
C SER A 302 9.87 -18.08 -2.88
N LYS A 303 11.18 -18.27 -3.01
CA LYS A 303 11.92 -19.34 -2.31
C LYS A 303 11.97 -19.18 -0.78
N GLY A 304 11.59 -18.05 -0.24
CA GLY A 304 11.52 -17.78 1.20
C GLY A 304 10.09 -17.71 1.73
N ALA A 305 9.10 -18.06 0.89
CA ALA A 305 7.74 -18.26 1.37
C ALA A 305 7.72 -19.45 2.31
N GLN A 306 7.00 -19.34 3.41
CA GLN A 306 6.74 -20.48 4.27
C GLN A 306 5.87 -21.47 3.48
N GLU A 307 6.52 -22.34 2.69
CA GLU A 307 5.86 -23.29 1.76
C GLU A 307 4.86 -24.23 2.44
N ALA A 308 4.96 -24.35 3.76
CA ALA A 308 4.02 -25.15 4.58
C ALA A 308 2.63 -24.50 4.72
N HIS A 309 2.47 -23.21 4.39
CA HIS A 309 1.22 -22.51 4.57
C HIS A 309 0.32 -22.61 3.35
N GLU A 310 -0.98 -22.69 3.59
CA GLU A 310 -1.99 -22.49 2.58
C GLU A 310 -2.28 -21.00 2.36
N ALA A 311 -2.94 -20.71 1.24
CA ALA A 311 -3.59 -19.42 0.99
C ALA A 311 -4.72 -19.16 2.00
N ILE A 312 -5.17 -17.92 2.07
CA ILE A 312 -6.34 -17.55 2.88
C ILE A 312 -7.60 -18.03 2.17
N ARG A 313 -8.31 -18.95 2.78
CA ARG A 313 -9.52 -19.58 2.26
C ARG A 313 -10.54 -19.88 3.37
N PRO A 314 -11.83 -20.09 3.05
CA PRO A 314 -12.77 -20.65 4.01
C PRO A 314 -12.33 -22.05 4.46
N THR A 315 -12.53 -22.37 5.72
CA THR A 315 -12.34 -23.72 6.24
C THR A 315 -13.38 -24.69 5.68
N TYR A 316 -14.62 -24.23 5.56
CA TYR A 316 -15.74 -24.95 4.97
C TYR A 316 -16.36 -24.11 3.87
N ILE A 317 -16.00 -24.36 2.62
CA ILE A 317 -16.45 -23.57 1.46
C ILE A 317 -17.97 -23.68 1.20
N SER A 318 -18.60 -24.73 1.72
CA SER A 318 -20.06 -24.93 1.70
C SER A 318 -20.81 -23.88 2.53
N ASN A 319 -20.16 -23.27 3.52
CA ASN A 319 -20.75 -22.17 4.27
C ASN A 319 -20.80 -20.92 3.38
N VAL A 320 -21.99 -20.61 2.86
CA VAL A 320 -22.18 -19.47 1.95
C VAL A 320 -21.96 -18.14 2.69
N GLU A 321 -22.36 -18.07 3.96
CA GLU A 321 -22.20 -16.91 4.83
C GLU A 321 -21.64 -17.37 6.18
N ALA A 322 -20.68 -16.62 6.72
CA ALA A 322 -20.12 -16.86 8.04
C ALA A 322 -19.61 -15.56 8.67
N GLY A 323 -19.49 -15.53 9.99
CA GLY A 323 -19.09 -14.38 10.78
C GLY A 323 -20.20 -13.82 11.65
N SER A 324 -19.82 -13.20 12.78
CA SER A 324 -20.72 -12.65 13.80
C SER A 324 -21.19 -11.24 13.48
N SER A 325 -20.34 -10.44 12.85
CA SER A 325 -20.64 -9.05 12.49
C SER A 325 -20.81 -8.88 10.98
N SER A 326 -21.45 -7.79 10.56
CA SER A 326 -21.57 -7.44 9.14
C SER A 326 -20.18 -7.28 8.47
N GLN A 327 -19.19 -6.80 9.19
CA GLN A 327 -17.82 -6.66 8.67
C GLN A 327 -17.16 -8.02 8.45
N GLU A 328 -17.31 -8.94 9.40
CA GLU A 328 -16.81 -10.31 9.27
C GLU A 328 -17.49 -11.05 8.10
N LYS A 329 -18.81 -10.95 7.97
CA LYS A 329 -19.57 -11.55 6.86
C LYS A 329 -19.08 -11.05 5.50
N LYS A 330 -18.88 -9.75 5.34
CA LYS A 330 -18.38 -9.16 4.08
C LYS A 330 -16.96 -9.62 3.74
N LEU A 331 -16.06 -9.67 4.73
CA LEU A 331 -14.70 -10.15 4.50
C LEU A 331 -14.67 -11.65 4.18
N TYR A 332 -15.47 -12.44 4.89
CA TYR A 332 -15.62 -13.88 4.61
C TYR A 332 -16.16 -14.13 3.19
N GLU A 333 -17.20 -13.39 2.79
CA GLU A 333 -17.76 -13.47 1.44
C GLU A 333 -16.71 -13.16 0.36
N LEU A 334 -15.90 -12.10 0.58
CA LEU A 334 -14.81 -11.73 -0.32
C LEU A 334 -13.80 -12.88 -0.46
N ILE A 335 -13.37 -13.46 0.65
CA ILE A 335 -12.43 -14.60 0.68
C ILE A 335 -13.04 -15.82 -0.03
N ARG A 336 -14.28 -16.15 0.27
CA ARG A 336 -14.98 -17.28 -0.34
C ARG A 336 -15.12 -17.13 -1.85
N LYS A 337 -15.57 -15.98 -2.32
CA LYS A 337 -15.72 -15.70 -3.76
C LYS A 337 -14.38 -15.82 -4.49
N ARG A 338 -13.30 -15.30 -3.92
CA ARG A 338 -11.96 -15.41 -4.51
C ARG A 338 -11.49 -16.86 -4.59
N THR A 339 -11.71 -17.64 -3.55
CA THR A 339 -11.35 -19.06 -3.49
C THR A 339 -12.12 -19.88 -4.53
N ILE A 340 -13.43 -19.65 -4.68
CA ILE A 340 -14.24 -20.31 -5.72
C ILE A 340 -13.75 -19.89 -7.10
N ALA A 341 -13.63 -18.58 -7.36
CA ALA A 341 -13.24 -18.03 -8.65
C ALA A 341 -11.89 -18.58 -9.14
N CYS A 342 -10.91 -18.77 -8.24
CA CYS A 342 -9.59 -19.28 -8.63
C CYS A 342 -9.61 -20.70 -9.21
N GLN A 343 -10.66 -21.49 -8.95
CA GLN A 343 -10.86 -22.84 -9.48
C GLN A 343 -11.94 -22.88 -10.59
N MET A 344 -12.43 -21.71 -11.04
CA MET A 344 -13.39 -21.64 -12.13
C MET A 344 -12.72 -21.52 -13.50
N ALA A 345 -13.44 -21.85 -14.54
CA ALA A 345 -13.00 -21.70 -15.94
C ALA A 345 -12.68 -20.24 -16.29
N ASP A 346 -11.81 -20.06 -17.25
CA ASP A 346 -11.50 -18.74 -17.81
C ASP A 346 -12.77 -18.09 -18.37
N ALA A 347 -12.84 -16.78 -18.31
CA ALA A 347 -13.81 -16.03 -19.08
C ALA A 347 -13.35 -15.96 -20.55
N GLU A 348 -14.27 -16.23 -21.46
CA GLU A 348 -14.01 -16.15 -22.89
C GLU A 348 -14.75 -14.94 -23.47
N LEU A 349 -14.00 -14.12 -24.18
CA LEU A 349 -14.48 -12.90 -24.80
C LEU A 349 -14.11 -12.90 -26.28
N GLU A 350 -14.93 -12.26 -27.07
CA GLU A 350 -14.61 -11.93 -28.45
C GLU A 350 -14.33 -10.43 -28.53
N ARG A 351 -13.09 -10.09 -28.92
CA ARG A 351 -12.70 -8.70 -29.17
C ARG A 351 -12.77 -8.44 -30.67
N THR A 352 -13.69 -7.58 -31.08
CA THR A 352 -13.82 -7.11 -32.43
C THR A 352 -13.18 -5.74 -32.58
N THR A 353 -12.32 -5.59 -33.56
CA THR A 353 -11.70 -4.33 -33.97
C THR A 353 -12.16 -3.99 -35.35
N ILE A 354 -12.77 -2.82 -35.51
CA ILE A 354 -13.20 -2.29 -36.81
C ILE A 354 -12.28 -1.12 -37.15
N SER A 355 -11.67 -1.14 -38.33
CA SER A 355 -10.84 -0.07 -38.84
C SER A 355 -11.58 0.68 -39.96
N VAL A 356 -11.74 1.98 -39.79
CA VAL A 356 -12.39 2.88 -40.74
C VAL A 356 -11.33 3.72 -41.42
N GLY A 357 -11.16 3.53 -42.72
CA GLY A 357 -10.24 4.29 -43.55
C GLY A 357 -10.80 5.67 -43.91
N ILE A 358 -9.90 6.61 -44.10
CA ILE A 358 -10.17 7.99 -44.51
C ILE A 358 -9.58 8.15 -45.90
N SER A 359 -10.39 8.54 -46.90
CA SER A 359 -9.88 8.70 -48.26
C SER A 359 -8.74 9.73 -48.33
N GLY A 360 -7.64 9.32 -48.98
CA GLY A 360 -6.46 10.18 -49.16
C GLY A 360 -5.56 10.35 -47.90
N GLN A 361 -5.79 9.56 -46.84
CA GLN A 361 -5.01 9.61 -45.61
C GLN A 361 -4.51 8.22 -45.20
N THR A 362 -3.45 8.19 -44.40
CA THR A 362 -2.88 6.97 -43.81
C THR A 362 -3.48 6.65 -42.44
N GLU A 363 -4.01 7.64 -41.77
CA GLU A 363 -4.69 7.52 -40.49
C GLU A 363 -5.98 6.70 -40.60
N ARG A 364 -6.38 6.10 -39.52
CA ARG A 364 -7.57 5.27 -39.38
C ARG A 364 -8.34 5.62 -38.13
N PHE A 365 -9.65 5.56 -38.23
CA PHE A 365 -10.47 5.49 -37.00
C PHE A 365 -10.68 4.03 -36.61
N VAL A 366 -10.49 3.72 -35.36
CA VAL A 366 -10.56 2.36 -34.80
C VAL A 366 -11.66 2.27 -33.77
N ALA A 367 -12.59 1.36 -33.94
CA ALA A 367 -13.59 0.99 -32.96
C ALA A 367 -13.24 -0.39 -32.38
N VAL A 368 -13.26 -0.50 -31.06
CA VAL A 368 -12.99 -1.77 -30.36
C VAL A 368 -14.18 -2.09 -29.47
N GLY A 369 -14.69 -3.31 -29.59
CA GLY A 369 -15.74 -3.84 -28.74
C GLY A 369 -15.35 -5.20 -28.19
N GLU A 370 -15.83 -5.52 -26.98
CA GLU A 370 -15.67 -6.83 -26.39
C GLU A 370 -17.04 -7.41 -26.03
N VAL A 371 -17.26 -8.67 -26.37
CA VAL A 371 -18.46 -9.41 -26.01
C VAL A 371 -18.02 -10.63 -25.21
N ILE A 372 -18.64 -10.84 -24.05
CA ILE A 372 -18.41 -12.03 -23.24
C ILE A 372 -19.22 -13.17 -23.87
N SER A 373 -18.51 -14.16 -24.40
CA SER A 373 -19.11 -15.38 -24.95
C SER A 373 -19.34 -16.45 -23.86
N PHE A 374 -18.48 -16.45 -22.84
CA PHE A 374 -18.61 -17.29 -21.66
C PHE A 374 -18.07 -16.55 -20.44
N GLU A 375 -18.89 -16.39 -19.41
CA GLU A 375 -18.53 -15.59 -18.22
C GLU A 375 -17.42 -16.21 -17.38
N GLY A 376 -17.38 -17.55 -17.29
CA GLY A 376 -16.42 -18.25 -16.47
C GLY A 376 -16.40 -17.74 -15.04
N PHE A 377 -15.22 -17.46 -14.50
CA PHE A 377 -15.04 -16.95 -13.13
C PHE A 377 -15.63 -15.55 -12.90
N LEU A 378 -15.85 -14.75 -13.95
CA LEU A 378 -16.42 -13.41 -13.82
C LEU A 378 -17.85 -13.43 -13.28
N GLN A 379 -18.54 -14.56 -13.36
CA GLN A 379 -19.85 -14.73 -12.75
C GLN A 379 -19.82 -14.60 -11.22
N VAL A 380 -18.68 -14.91 -10.60
CA VAL A 380 -18.51 -14.91 -9.14
C VAL A 380 -17.67 -13.74 -8.65
N TYR A 381 -16.60 -13.40 -9.38
CA TYR A 381 -15.59 -12.50 -8.89
C TYR A 381 -14.89 -11.72 -10.01
N MET A 382 -14.82 -10.41 -9.82
CA MET A 382 -14.00 -9.52 -10.64
C MET A 382 -13.00 -8.80 -9.73
N GLU A 383 -11.72 -8.83 -10.11
CA GLU A 383 -10.67 -8.14 -9.38
C GLU A 383 -10.78 -6.61 -9.56
N SER A 384 -10.51 -5.85 -8.50
CA SER A 384 -10.48 -4.40 -8.55
C SER A 384 -9.07 -3.91 -8.93
N ASN A 385 -8.98 -2.78 -9.63
CA ASN A 385 -7.73 -2.12 -9.96
C ASN A 385 -7.62 -0.80 -9.19
N ASP A 386 -6.38 -0.40 -8.86
CA ASP A 386 -6.11 0.93 -8.26
C ASP A 386 -6.26 2.07 -9.26
N ASP A 387 -6.16 1.75 -10.55
CA ASP A 387 -6.30 2.67 -11.67
C ASP A 387 -7.77 2.81 -12.08
N ASP A 388 -8.57 3.42 -11.22
CA ASP A 388 -9.86 4.03 -11.62
C ASP A 388 -9.63 5.32 -12.45
N THR A 389 -8.49 5.44 -13.11
CA THR A 389 -8.36 6.37 -14.22
C THR A 389 -9.23 5.86 -15.34
N GLU A 390 -10.44 6.41 -15.40
CA GLU A 390 -11.33 6.49 -16.55
C GLU A 390 -10.89 5.61 -17.73
N LYS A 391 -10.99 4.31 -17.60
CA LYS A 391 -11.25 3.47 -18.74
C LYS A 391 -12.72 3.73 -19.10
N GLU A 392 -12.97 4.89 -19.71
CA GLU A 392 -14.05 5.04 -20.69
C GLU A 392 -13.74 4.09 -21.87
N GLN A 393 -13.49 2.85 -21.59
CA GLN A 393 -13.76 1.81 -22.53
C GLN A 393 -15.24 1.49 -22.31
N GLU A 394 -16.08 2.23 -23.03
CA GLU A 394 -17.35 1.70 -23.47
C GLU A 394 -17.02 0.46 -24.31
N ASN A 395 -16.61 -0.63 -23.64
CA ASN A 395 -16.47 -1.95 -24.24
C ASN A 395 -17.88 -2.51 -24.47
N GLY A 396 -18.66 -1.79 -25.26
CA GLY A 396 -20.00 -2.20 -25.68
C GLY A 396 -19.96 -3.12 -26.90
N LEU A 397 -21.11 -3.70 -27.17
CA LEU A 397 -21.35 -4.42 -28.40
C LEU A 397 -21.20 -3.44 -29.58
N LEU A 398 -20.28 -3.73 -30.51
CA LEU A 398 -20.20 -2.98 -31.76
C LEU A 398 -21.37 -3.33 -32.65
N PRO A 399 -21.91 -2.35 -33.40
CA PRO A 399 -22.95 -2.64 -34.38
C PRO A 399 -22.41 -3.54 -35.50
N PRO A 400 -23.25 -4.37 -36.09
CA PRO A 400 -22.85 -5.21 -37.22
C PRO A 400 -22.53 -4.34 -38.43
N VAL A 401 -21.35 -4.51 -38.99
CA VAL A 401 -20.86 -3.79 -40.17
C VAL A 401 -20.28 -4.75 -41.20
N LYS A 402 -20.14 -4.30 -42.43
CA LYS A 402 -19.55 -5.10 -43.52
C LYS A 402 -18.26 -4.48 -44.02
N LEU A 403 -17.33 -5.34 -44.42
CA LEU A 403 -16.10 -4.89 -45.06
C LEU A 403 -16.42 -4.07 -46.31
N HIS A 404 -15.68 -2.99 -46.53
CA HIS A 404 -15.87 -2.01 -47.60
C HIS A 404 -17.19 -1.23 -47.58
N GLU A 405 -17.91 -1.28 -46.49
CA GLU A 405 -19.10 -0.48 -46.29
C GLU A 405 -18.73 1.00 -46.13
N THR A 406 -19.41 1.87 -46.85
CA THR A 406 -19.22 3.32 -46.76
C THR A 406 -20.10 3.87 -45.65
N LEU A 407 -19.50 4.69 -44.77
CA LEU A 407 -20.14 5.27 -43.62
C LEU A 407 -20.38 6.77 -43.82
N SER A 408 -21.49 7.28 -43.29
CA SER A 408 -21.77 8.71 -43.29
C SER A 408 -21.21 9.36 -42.02
N LEU A 409 -20.42 10.41 -42.18
CA LEU A 409 -19.88 11.14 -41.05
C LEU A 409 -21.00 11.94 -40.35
N LYS A 410 -21.22 11.69 -39.05
CA LYS A 410 -22.09 12.51 -38.20
C LYS A 410 -21.32 13.69 -37.64
N ASP A 411 -20.24 13.41 -36.96
CA ASP A 411 -19.32 14.39 -36.39
C ASP A 411 -17.95 13.78 -36.09
N ILE A 412 -16.96 14.65 -35.96
CA ILE A 412 -15.62 14.32 -35.40
C ILE A 412 -15.37 15.30 -34.25
N VAL A 413 -14.99 14.79 -33.10
CA VAL A 413 -14.70 15.60 -31.90
C VAL A 413 -13.25 15.36 -31.47
N ALA A 414 -12.44 16.39 -31.53
CA ALA A 414 -11.08 16.41 -31.00
C ALA A 414 -11.10 17.08 -29.63
N THR A 415 -10.78 16.32 -28.60
CA THR A 415 -10.76 16.77 -27.21
C THR A 415 -9.33 16.82 -26.70
N GLU A 416 -8.91 17.97 -26.21
CA GLU A 416 -7.62 18.12 -25.54
C GLU A 416 -7.59 17.25 -24.28
N ARG A 417 -6.55 16.43 -24.17
CA ARG A 417 -6.31 15.53 -23.04
C ARG A 417 -4.88 15.69 -22.58
N PHE A 418 -4.68 15.55 -21.31
CA PHE A 418 -3.40 15.76 -20.65
C PHE A 418 -2.87 14.47 -20.07
N THR A 419 -1.55 14.32 -20.09
CA THR A 419 -0.92 13.22 -19.37
C THR A 419 -1.26 13.32 -17.89
N GLN A 420 -1.50 12.16 -17.27
CA GLN A 420 -1.87 12.08 -15.86
C GLN A 420 -0.63 11.99 -14.99
N ARG A 421 -0.60 12.74 -13.89
CA ARG A 421 0.43 12.60 -12.87
C ARG A 421 0.38 11.22 -12.22
N PRO A 422 1.48 10.71 -11.66
CA PRO A 422 1.43 9.48 -10.87
C PRO A 422 0.41 9.62 -9.71
N PRO A 423 -0.41 8.60 -9.45
CA PRO A 423 -1.36 8.66 -8.34
C PRO A 423 -0.63 8.57 -6.98
N ARG A 424 -1.13 9.29 -5.98
CA ARG A 424 -0.69 9.10 -4.59
C ARG A 424 -1.05 7.70 -4.12
N TYR A 425 -0.24 7.17 -3.21
CA TYR A 425 -0.53 5.86 -2.62
C TYR A 425 -1.81 5.89 -1.78
N THR A 426 -2.59 4.83 -1.90
CA THR A 426 -3.53 4.36 -0.89
C THR A 426 -2.80 3.39 0.05
N GLU A 427 -3.40 2.99 1.17
CA GLU A 427 -2.85 1.90 1.97
C GLU A 427 -2.67 0.62 1.13
N ALA A 428 -3.64 0.30 0.26
CA ALA A 428 -3.61 -0.85 -0.63
C ALA A 428 -2.45 -0.81 -1.63
N SER A 429 -2.28 0.30 -2.34
CA SER A 429 -1.20 0.42 -3.33
C SER A 429 0.18 0.53 -2.67
N LEU A 430 0.27 1.04 -1.44
CA LEU A 430 1.52 1.01 -0.67
C LEU A 430 1.90 -0.43 -0.25
N VAL A 431 0.94 -1.24 0.23
CA VAL A 431 1.18 -2.67 0.51
C VAL A 431 1.68 -3.38 -0.73
N ARG A 432 1.00 -3.20 -1.86
CA ARG A 432 1.42 -3.76 -3.14
C ARG A 432 2.85 -3.36 -3.50
N ARG A 433 3.19 -2.08 -3.36
CA ARG A 433 4.54 -1.58 -3.68
C ARG A 433 5.61 -2.15 -2.77
N LEU A 434 5.34 -2.27 -1.47
CA LEU A 434 6.24 -2.91 -0.50
C LEU A 434 6.48 -4.40 -0.86
N GLU A 435 5.42 -5.11 -1.21
CA GLU A 435 5.49 -6.51 -1.66
C GLU A 435 6.33 -6.67 -2.93
N GLU A 436 6.07 -5.85 -3.97
CA GLU A 436 6.83 -5.83 -5.22
C GLU A 436 8.33 -5.60 -5.00
N LEU A 437 8.68 -4.76 -4.04
CA LEU A 437 10.06 -4.47 -3.65
C LEU A 437 10.67 -5.53 -2.73
N GLY A 438 9.89 -6.49 -2.23
CA GLY A 438 10.33 -7.49 -1.25
C GLY A 438 10.57 -6.92 0.14
N ILE A 439 9.96 -5.77 0.47
CA ILE A 439 10.11 -5.05 1.73
C ILE A 439 8.95 -5.38 2.67
N GLY A 440 9.28 -5.85 3.86
CA GLY A 440 8.27 -6.33 4.82
C GLY A 440 7.83 -7.77 4.54
N ARG A 441 6.90 -8.23 5.37
CA ARG A 441 6.32 -9.58 5.32
C ARG A 441 4.86 -9.50 5.76
N PRO A 442 4.05 -10.56 5.61
CA PRO A 442 2.65 -10.58 6.03
C PRO A 442 2.38 -10.02 7.43
N SER A 443 3.28 -10.28 8.37
CA SER A 443 3.17 -9.77 9.76
C SER A 443 3.50 -8.29 9.92
N THR A 444 4.13 -7.63 8.96
CA THR A 444 4.68 -6.26 9.11
C THR A 444 3.99 -5.19 8.27
N TYR A 445 3.24 -5.54 7.22
CA TYR A 445 2.60 -4.52 6.36
C TYR A 445 1.66 -3.61 7.13
N ALA A 446 0.68 -4.18 7.84
CA ALA A 446 -0.30 -3.41 8.61
C ALA A 446 0.34 -2.60 9.74
N PRO A 447 1.22 -3.18 10.60
CA PRO A 447 1.92 -2.42 11.64
C PRO A 447 2.77 -1.27 11.09
N THR A 448 3.45 -1.46 9.95
CA THR A 448 4.27 -0.41 9.33
C THR A 448 3.41 0.78 8.90
N ILE A 449 2.32 0.52 8.16
CA ILE A 449 1.41 1.56 7.68
C ILE A 449 0.75 2.30 8.84
N GLN A 450 0.36 1.60 9.88
CA GLN A 450 -0.20 2.22 11.07
C GLN A 450 0.84 3.06 11.83
N THR A 451 2.08 2.57 11.93
CA THR A 451 3.15 3.25 12.67
C THR A 451 3.51 4.58 12.02
N ILE A 452 3.66 4.65 10.69
CA ILE A 452 4.01 5.90 10.00
C ILE A 452 2.92 6.96 10.12
N GLN A 453 1.65 6.54 10.21
CA GLN A 453 0.51 7.44 10.47
C GLN A 453 0.44 7.87 11.94
N ASN A 454 0.60 6.95 12.89
CA ASN A 454 0.60 7.26 14.33
C ASN A 454 1.75 8.19 14.76
N ARG A 455 2.86 8.15 14.02
CA ARG A 455 4.01 9.05 14.22
C ARG A 455 3.88 10.37 13.47
N GLU A 456 2.76 10.55 12.78
CA GLU A 456 2.49 11.75 11.98
C GLU A 456 3.53 12.03 10.90
N TYR A 457 4.26 11.02 10.43
CA TYR A 457 5.14 11.18 9.27
C TYR A 457 4.35 11.17 7.97
N VAL A 458 3.20 10.52 7.99
CA VAL A 458 2.27 10.40 6.88
C VAL A 458 0.86 10.62 7.43
N VAL A 459 0.05 11.34 6.67
CA VAL A 459 -1.37 11.52 6.96
C VAL A 459 -2.20 10.92 5.82
N LYS A 460 -3.34 10.34 6.19
CA LYS A 460 -4.35 9.91 5.24
C LYS A 460 -5.38 11.04 5.11
N GLY A 461 -5.61 11.48 3.88
CA GLY A 461 -6.50 12.63 3.65
C GLY A 461 -6.98 12.75 2.23
N ASP A 462 -7.78 13.79 2.04
CA ASP A 462 -8.34 14.18 0.77
C ASP A 462 -7.67 15.48 0.31
N LYS A 463 -7.53 15.64 -1.00
CA LYS A 463 -7.08 16.88 -1.63
C LYS A 463 -8.14 17.35 -2.61
N GLU A 464 -8.51 18.60 -2.51
CA GLU A 464 -9.41 19.21 -3.48
C GLU A 464 -8.73 19.32 -4.84
N GLY A 465 -9.51 19.09 -5.90
CA GLY A 465 -9.03 19.29 -7.26
C GLY A 465 -9.01 20.76 -7.64
N VAL A 466 -8.31 21.04 -8.72
CA VAL A 466 -8.21 22.36 -9.33
C VAL A 466 -8.93 22.32 -10.68
N GLU A 467 -9.66 23.38 -11.00
CA GLU A 467 -10.28 23.53 -12.31
C GLU A 467 -9.20 23.77 -13.37
N ARG A 468 -9.29 23.03 -14.48
CA ARG A 468 -8.43 23.18 -15.65
C ARG A 468 -9.29 23.32 -16.89
N ALA A 469 -9.01 24.35 -17.69
CA ALA A 469 -9.61 24.51 -19.00
C ALA A 469 -9.00 23.52 -19.99
N TYR A 470 -9.81 23.05 -20.93
CA TYR A 470 -9.39 22.24 -22.08
C TYR A 470 -10.18 22.57 -23.32
N THR A 471 -9.54 22.43 -24.47
CA THR A 471 -10.12 22.77 -25.77
C THR A 471 -10.84 21.56 -26.39
N VAL A 472 -11.99 21.81 -26.98
CA VAL A 472 -12.72 20.86 -27.83
C VAL A 472 -12.92 21.47 -29.19
N VAL A 473 -12.44 20.80 -30.23
CA VAL A 473 -12.66 21.21 -31.62
C VAL A 473 -13.49 20.14 -32.32
N SER A 474 -14.58 20.52 -32.91
CA SER A 474 -15.51 19.57 -33.54
C SER A 474 -15.80 19.93 -35.00
N LEU A 475 -15.92 18.88 -35.83
CA LEU A 475 -16.44 18.96 -37.20
C LEU A 475 -17.82 18.34 -37.20
N SER A 476 -18.84 19.16 -37.55
CA SER A 476 -20.21 18.68 -37.71
C SER A 476 -20.88 19.44 -38.84
N LYS A 477 -21.60 18.73 -39.72
CA LYS A 477 -22.30 19.31 -40.87
C LYS A 477 -21.40 20.24 -41.73
N GLY A 478 -20.13 19.84 -41.92
CA GLY A 478 -19.14 20.59 -42.69
C GLY A 478 -18.58 21.85 -41.99
N LYS A 479 -18.97 22.14 -40.77
CA LYS A 479 -18.47 23.28 -39.98
C LYS A 479 -17.54 22.81 -38.89
N ILE A 480 -16.43 23.53 -38.70
CA ILE A 480 -15.52 23.36 -37.57
C ILE A 480 -15.88 24.39 -36.51
N GLU A 481 -16.14 23.91 -35.30
CA GLU A 481 -16.47 24.74 -34.15
C GLU A 481 -15.50 24.43 -33.00
N GLU A 482 -15.15 25.47 -32.24
CA GLU A 482 -14.29 25.37 -31.07
C GLU A 482 -15.08 25.74 -29.82
N ALA A 483 -14.83 25.01 -28.73
CA ALA A 483 -15.37 25.30 -27.43
C ALA A 483 -14.31 25.09 -26.36
N GLU A 484 -14.28 25.96 -25.37
CA GLU A 484 -13.49 25.78 -24.15
C GLU A 484 -14.39 25.17 -23.08
N LYS A 485 -13.91 24.10 -22.41
CA LYS A 485 -14.59 23.42 -21.32
C LYS A 485 -13.67 23.36 -20.11
N THR A 486 -14.22 23.11 -18.94
CA THR A 486 -13.45 22.92 -17.71
C THR A 486 -13.64 21.52 -17.14
N GLU A 487 -12.58 21.00 -16.52
CA GLU A 487 -12.59 19.76 -15.76
C GLU A 487 -11.90 19.95 -14.41
N THR A 488 -12.28 19.18 -13.40
CA THR A 488 -11.60 19.19 -12.10
C THR A 488 -10.51 18.13 -12.11
N VAL A 489 -9.26 18.55 -11.90
CA VAL A 489 -8.08 17.66 -11.92
C VAL A 489 -7.36 17.65 -10.59
N GLY A 490 -6.65 16.56 -10.31
CA GLY A 490 -5.78 16.46 -9.14
C GLY A 490 -6.52 16.27 -7.80
N ALA A 491 -7.83 16.00 -7.83
CA ALA A 491 -8.56 15.59 -6.65
C ALA A 491 -8.08 14.22 -6.17
N ASP A 492 -7.90 14.08 -4.86
CA ASP A 492 -7.53 12.82 -4.23
C ASP A 492 -8.49 12.51 -3.08
N ARG A 493 -8.81 11.25 -2.88
CA ARG A 493 -9.60 10.77 -1.73
C ARG A 493 -8.88 9.64 -1.03
N ASN A 494 -8.83 9.70 0.30
CA ASN A 494 -8.21 8.67 1.15
C ASN A 494 -6.76 8.31 0.77
N LYS A 495 -5.96 9.30 0.31
CA LYS A 495 -4.57 9.10 -0.10
C LYS A 495 -3.61 9.36 1.04
N LEU A 496 -2.46 8.67 0.99
CA LEU A 496 -1.35 8.87 1.91
C LEU A 496 -0.48 10.02 1.39
N MET A 497 -0.25 10.99 2.26
CA MET A 497 0.54 12.19 1.97
C MET A 497 1.62 12.36 3.04
N PRO A 498 2.85 12.73 2.67
CA PRO A 498 3.87 13.03 3.67
C PRO A 498 3.52 14.31 4.41
N THR A 499 3.89 14.38 5.66
CA THR A 499 3.90 15.63 6.43
C THR A 499 5.25 16.31 6.27
N ASP A 500 5.34 17.59 6.61
CA ASP A 500 6.63 18.29 6.60
C ASP A 500 7.66 17.58 7.49
N ILE A 501 7.26 17.11 8.67
CA ILE A 501 8.17 16.38 9.55
C ILE A 501 8.58 15.03 8.96
N GLY A 502 7.67 14.35 8.28
CA GLY A 502 7.98 13.11 7.55
C GLY A 502 9.00 13.33 6.45
N THR A 503 8.84 14.40 5.66
CA THR A 503 9.78 14.81 4.61
C THR A 503 11.15 15.15 5.18
N VAL A 504 11.21 15.98 6.22
CA VAL A 504 12.46 16.38 6.88
C VAL A 504 13.23 15.20 7.47
N VAL A 505 12.50 14.27 8.12
CA VAL A 505 13.12 13.02 8.64
C VAL A 505 13.64 12.14 7.51
N ASN A 506 12.87 12.00 6.44
CA ASN A 506 13.30 11.27 5.25
C ASN A 506 14.60 11.85 4.67
N ASP A 507 14.65 13.16 4.46
CA ASP A 507 15.80 13.83 3.85
C ASP A 507 17.04 13.72 4.71
N PHE A 508 16.89 13.91 6.01
CA PHE A 508 17.98 13.67 6.96
C PHE A 508 18.52 12.23 6.87
N LEU A 509 17.63 11.25 6.86
CA LEU A 509 18.04 9.84 6.79
C LEU A 509 18.64 9.49 5.42
N MET A 510 18.16 10.09 4.33
CA MET A 510 18.74 9.91 3.00
C MET A 510 20.13 10.55 2.87
N GLU A 511 20.36 11.67 3.55
CA GLU A 511 21.67 12.36 3.53
C GLU A 511 22.73 11.59 4.33
N TYR A 512 22.39 11.13 5.53
CA TYR A 512 23.36 10.54 6.46
C TYR A 512 23.35 9.01 6.51
N PHE A 513 22.26 8.36 6.14
CA PHE A 513 22.04 6.91 6.21
C PHE A 513 21.40 6.35 4.93
N PRO A 514 21.91 6.70 3.73
CA PRO A 514 21.29 6.30 2.47
C PRO A 514 21.15 4.77 2.34
N ASP A 515 22.13 4.02 2.83
CA ASP A 515 22.14 2.56 2.76
C ASP A 515 21.00 1.94 3.59
N VAL A 516 20.65 2.52 4.73
CA VAL A 516 19.55 2.02 5.59
C VAL A 516 18.19 2.22 4.92
N LEU A 517 18.07 3.25 4.08
CA LEU A 517 16.85 3.57 3.34
C LEU A 517 16.85 2.98 1.92
N ASP A 518 17.92 2.30 1.51
CA ASP A 518 17.97 1.64 0.21
C ASP A 518 16.97 0.48 0.14
N TYR A 519 16.22 0.42 -0.96
CA TYR A 519 15.17 -0.59 -1.15
C TYR A 519 15.76 -2.00 -1.25
N ASN A 520 16.85 -2.15 -2.01
CA ASN A 520 17.49 -3.45 -2.20
C ASN A 520 18.13 -3.93 -0.90
N PHE A 521 18.73 -3.03 -0.13
CA PHE A 521 19.28 -3.36 1.17
C PHE A 521 18.20 -3.90 2.11
N THR A 522 17.07 -3.19 2.25
CA THR A 522 15.97 -3.64 3.11
C THR A 522 15.40 -4.97 2.65
N ALA A 523 15.26 -5.17 1.34
CA ALA A 523 14.83 -6.45 0.77
C ALA A 523 15.84 -7.57 1.01
N SER A 524 17.16 -7.28 0.94
CA SER A 524 18.21 -8.27 1.20
C SER A 524 18.22 -8.73 2.65
N VAL A 525 18.01 -7.83 3.59
CA VAL A 525 17.88 -8.15 5.03
C VAL A 525 16.70 -9.07 5.29
N GLU A 526 15.54 -8.84 4.64
CA GLU A 526 14.40 -9.75 4.76
C GLU A 526 14.73 -11.15 4.22
N LYS A 527 15.49 -11.26 3.12
CA LYS A 527 15.98 -12.55 2.60
C LYS A 527 17.00 -13.21 3.53
N GLU A 528 17.88 -12.45 4.16
CA GLU A 528 18.80 -13.01 5.17
C GLU A 528 18.03 -13.60 6.35
N PHE A 529 16.93 -12.96 6.81
CA PHE A 529 16.06 -13.54 7.84
C PHE A 529 15.32 -14.80 7.35
N ASP A 530 14.97 -14.89 6.07
CA ASP A 530 14.42 -16.12 5.49
C ASP A 530 15.47 -17.24 5.51
N SER A 531 16.73 -16.96 5.10
CA SER A 531 17.83 -17.93 5.20
C SER A 531 18.15 -18.35 6.64
N VAL A 532 17.97 -17.47 7.62
CA VAL A 532 18.06 -17.86 9.05
C VAL A 532 16.93 -18.82 9.41
N ALA A 533 15.71 -18.57 8.95
CA ALA A 533 14.57 -19.45 9.21
C ALA A 533 14.73 -20.84 8.59
N GLU A 534 15.42 -20.94 7.46
CA GLU A 534 15.78 -22.18 6.77
C GLU A 534 17.01 -22.89 7.40
N GLY A 535 17.70 -22.24 8.32
CA GLY A 535 18.90 -22.76 8.98
C GLY A 535 20.20 -22.64 8.16
N GLU A 536 20.16 -21.91 7.05
CA GLU A 536 21.30 -21.69 6.15
C GLU A 536 22.26 -20.60 6.67
N LEU A 537 21.75 -19.67 7.48
CA LEU A 537 22.50 -18.53 8.01
C LEU A 537 22.40 -18.45 9.53
N VAL A 538 23.51 -18.25 10.22
CA VAL A 538 23.54 -17.97 11.66
C VAL A 538 23.12 -16.52 11.89
N TRP A 539 22.09 -16.30 12.68
CA TRP A 539 21.48 -15.00 12.89
C TRP A 539 22.44 -13.94 13.46
N THR A 540 23.33 -14.31 14.37
CA THR A 540 24.32 -13.39 14.97
C THR A 540 25.33 -12.88 13.93
N LYS A 541 25.68 -13.70 12.94
CA LYS A 541 26.55 -13.27 11.83
C LYS A 541 25.87 -12.25 10.92
N ALA A 542 24.58 -12.41 10.67
CA ALA A 542 23.81 -11.43 9.91
C ALA A 542 23.78 -10.07 10.64
N ILE A 543 23.53 -10.08 11.95
CA ILE A 543 23.54 -8.86 12.77
C ILE A 543 24.92 -8.24 12.84
N ASP A 544 25.99 -9.02 13.06
CA ASP A 544 27.36 -8.54 13.15
C ASP A 544 27.81 -7.84 11.85
N LYS A 545 27.52 -8.46 10.70
CA LYS A 545 27.78 -7.87 9.38
C LYS A 545 27.12 -6.50 9.23
N PHE A 546 25.86 -6.38 9.62
CA PHE A 546 25.13 -5.11 9.58
C PHE A 546 25.73 -4.09 10.56
N TYR A 547 25.91 -4.47 11.82
CA TYR A 547 26.36 -3.59 12.87
C TYR A 547 27.73 -2.95 12.60
N LYS A 548 28.67 -3.71 12.08
CA LYS A 548 30.01 -3.24 11.71
C LYS A 548 30.02 -2.16 10.61
N ILE A 549 29.01 -2.14 9.77
CA ILE A 549 28.84 -1.10 8.75
C ILE A 549 28.04 0.08 9.31
N PHE A 550 26.99 -0.20 10.04
CA PHE A 550 26.01 0.78 10.49
C PHE A 550 26.51 1.66 11.64
N HIS A 551 27.06 1.04 12.70
CA HIS A 551 27.45 1.75 13.91
C HIS A 551 28.52 2.85 13.70
N PRO A 552 29.59 2.67 12.89
CA PRO A 552 30.54 3.73 12.59
C PRO A 552 29.90 4.95 11.90
N ILE A 553 28.89 4.73 11.05
CA ILE A 553 28.15 5.82 10.39
C ILE A 553 27.34 6.60 11.44
N VAL A 554 26.71 5.90 12.39
CA VAL A 554 25.99 6.51 13.52
C VAL A 554 26.92 7.41 14.34
N GLU A 555 28.11 6.92 14.73
CA GLU A 555 29.08 7.68 15.48
C GLU A 555 29.59 8.91 14.71
N ALA A 556 29.93 8.73 13.43
CA ALA A 556 30.36 9.82 12.57
C ALA A 556 29.28 10.89 12.43
N THR A 557 28.03 10.50 12.19
CA THR A 557 26.88 11.43 12.09
C THR A 557 26.60 12.14 13.40
N ALA A 558 26.74 11.44 14.54
CA ALA A 558 26.57 12.03 15.85
C ALA A 558 27.61 13.13 16.15
N ALA A 559 28.83 12.97 15.64
CA ALA A 559 29.93 13.92 15.81
C ALA A 559 29.84 15.18 14.93
N VAL A 560 29.10 15.14 13.82
CA VAL A 560 28.94 16.29 12.91
C VAL A 560 28.32 17.46 13.68
N LYS A 561 28.98 18.60 13.72
CA LYS A 561 28.40 19.87 14.18
C LYS A 561 27.61 20.47 13.05
N THR A 562 26.29 20.40 13.10
CA THR A 562 25.40 21.03 12.12
C THR A 562 25.27 22.52 12.45
N GLU A 563 25.75 23.41 11.58
CA GLU A 563 25.59 24.86 11.71
C GLU A 563 24.13 25.28 11.46
N HIS A 564 23.41 24.52 10.64
CA HIS A 564 21.97 24.72 10.38
C HIS A 564 21.17 23.48 10.77
N LYS A 565 19.98 23.69 11.35
CA LYS A 565 19.06 22.58 11.64
C LYS A 565 18.51 22.02 10.34
N VAL A 566 18.54 20.71 10.21
CA VAL A 566 17.94 20.02 9.07
C VAL A 566 16.46 20.42 8.93
N GLY A 567 16.04 20.69 7.68
CA GLY A 567 14.68 21.17 7.40
C GLY A 567 14.50 22.67 7.53
N GLU A 568 15.60 23.46 7.59
CA GLU A 568 15.57 24.89 7.47
C GLU A 568 15.88 25.29 6.01
N ARG A 569 14.96 26.03 5.38
CA ARG A 569 15.12 26.55 4.01
C ARG A 569 15.04 28.07 4.04
N GLU A 570 16.04 28.73 3.47
CA GLU A 570 16.02 30.17 3.26
C GLU A 570 15.12 30.50 2.06
N LEU A 571 14.17 31.39 2.27
CA LEU A 571 13.22 31.83 1.24
C LEU A 571 13.68 33.10 0.53
N GLY A 572 14.51 33.89 1.17
CA GLY A 572 15.00 35.17 0.68
C GLY A 572 15.02 36.24 1.79
N ILE A 573 14.95 37.50 1.40
CA ILE A 573 15.03 38.66 2.30
C ILE A 573 13.66 39.33 2.38
N ASP A 574 13.22 39.69 3.58
CA ASP A 574 12.01 40.49 3.79
C ASP A 574 12.26 41.94 3.29
N PRO A 575 11.47 42.41 2.31
CA PRO A 575 11.64 43.77 1.76
C PRO A 575 11.41 44.91 2.79
N LYS A 576 10.66 44.62 3.87
CA LYS A 576 10.31 45.64 4.89
C LYS A 576 11.40 45.78 5.94
N SER A 577 11.99 44.69 6.41
CA SER A 577 12.97 44.72 7.48
C SER A 577 14.42 44.51 7.03
N GLY A 578 14.64 44.05 5.78
CA GLY A 578 15.96 43.66 5.30
C GLY A 578 16.52 42.37 5.92
N ASN A 579 15.73 41.66 6.70
CA ASN A 579 16.15 40.46 7.39
C ASN A 579 15.90 39.19 6.54
N PRO A 580 16.73 38.14 6.70
CA PRO A 580 16.50 36.88 6.02
C PRO A 580 15.24 36.19 6.53
N VAL A 581 14.56 35.50 5.63
CA VAL A 581 13.33 34.74 5.89
C VAL A 581 13.61 33.26 5.72
N PHE A 582 13.32 32.50 6.76
CA PHE A 582 13.52 31.06 6.79
C PHE A 582 12.18 30.34 7.04
N VAL A 583 12.01 29.19 6.43
CA VAL A 583 10.98 28.23 6.84
C VAL A 583 11.64 27.01 7.48
N LYS A 584 11.09 26.52 8.58
CA LYS A 584 11.67 25.41 9.35
C LYS A 584 10.66 24.70 10.24
N ILE A 585 11.05 23.54 10.77
CA ILE A 585 10.28 22.85 11.82
C ILE A 585 10.54 23.55 13.18
N GLY A 586 9.52 24.22 13.70
CA GLY A 586 9.52 24.76 15.04
C GLY A 586 9.05 23.75 16.11
N ARG A 587 9.02 24.18 17.37
CA ARG A 587 8.57 23.33 18.49
C ARG A 587 7.16 22.80 18.31
N TYR A 588 6.26 23.57 17.71
CA TYR A 588 4.84 23.28 17.55
C TYR A 588 4.43 22.97 16.10
N GLY A 589 5.38 22.77 15.21
CA GLY A 589 5.13 22.47 13.79
C GLY A 589 5.91 23.41 12.86
N PRO A 590 5.62 23.38 11.55
CA PRO A 590 6.28 24.21 10.55
C PRO A 590 6.03 25.70 10.81
N VAL A 591 7.10 26.50 10.74
CA VAL A 591 7.04 27.95 10.97
C VAL A 591 7.91 28.70 9.96
N VAL A 592 7.48 29.91 9.63
CA VAL A 592 8.33 30.93 8.98
C VAL A 592 8.97 31.79 10.05
N GLN A 593 10.23 32.08 9.90
CA GLN A 593 11.01 32.98 10.77
C GLN A 593 11.56 34.14 9.94
N ILE A 594 11.37 35.35 10.45
CA ILE A 594 12.05 36.56 9.90
C ILE A 594 13.13 36.99 10.91
N GLY A 595 14.35 37.11 10.42
CA GLY A 595 15.54 37.47 11.20
C GLY A 595 16.31 36.26 11.72
N ALA A 596 17.62 36.39 11.85
CA ALA A 596 18.49 35.36 12.41
C ALA A 596 18.38 35.33 13.95
N ALA A 597 18.46 34.14 14.54
CA ALA A 597 18.60 33.99 15.99
C ALA A 597 20.08 34.18 16.35
N HIS A 598 20.44 35.34 16.89
CA HIS A 598 21.79 35.57 17.41
C HIS A 598 21.84 35.07 18.86
N ALA A 599 22.51 33.94 19.07
CA ALA A 599 22.58 33.29 20.41
C ALA A 599 23.39 34.12 21.42
N ASP A 600 24.31 34.99 20.95
CA ASP A 600 25.28 35.70 21.78
C ASP A 600 25.00 37.19 21.93
N ASP A 601 24.04 37.76 21.22
CA ASP A 601 23.70 39.19 21.29
C ASP A 601 22.30 39.41 21.88
N LYS A 602 22.26 39.82 23.16
CA LYS A 602 21.01 40.10 23.88
C LYS A 602 20.32 41.40 23.42
N GLU A 603 20.96 42.23 22.65
CA GLU A 603 20.41 43.50 22.12
C GLU A 603 19.87 43.35 20.69
N ALA A 604 20.14 42.22 20.01
CA ALA A 604 19.63 41.99 18.68
C ALA A 604 18.08 41.86 18.68
N PRO A 605 17.40 42.37 17.65
CA PRO A 605 15.94 42.24 17.56
C PRO A 605 15.54 40.76 17.49
N LYS A 606 14.58 40.38 18.35
CA LYS A 606 14.10 39.02 18.40
C LYS A 606 13.46 38.60 17.07
N PRO A 607 13.77 37.41 16.57
CA PRO A 607 13.16 36.92 15.34
C PRO A 607 11.64 36.79 15.49
N GLN A 608 10.92 37.09 14.42
CA GLN A 608 9.45 36.90 14.35
C GLN A 608 9.12 35.51 13.82
N PHE A 609 8.01 34.93 14.29
CA PHE A 609 7.57 33.62 13.88
C PHE A 609 6.10 33.62 13.45
N ALA A 610 5.78 32.91 12.38
CA ALA A 610 4.42 32.63 11.96
C ALA A 610 4.28 31.15 11.57
N SER A 611 3.21 30.49 12.04
CA SER A 611 2.93 29.11 11.65
C SER A 611 2.40 29.02 10.23
N LEU A 612 2.76 27.96 9.51
CA LEU A 612 2.19 27.67 8.19
C LEU A 612 0.69 27.40 8.32
N MET A 613 -0.07 27.78 7.31
CA MET A 613 -1.49 27.44 7.21
C MET A 613 -1.69 26.02 6.72
N LYS A 614 -2.88 25.46 7.00
CA LYS A 614 -3.27 24.15 6.50
C LYS A 614 -3.17 24.14 4.96
N GLY A 615 -2.43 23.18 4.44
CA GLY A 615 -2.20 23.03 2.99
C GLY A 615 -0.93 23.71 2.46
N GLN A 616 -0.19 24.46 3.29
CA GLN A 616 1.16 24.93 2.98
C GLN A 616 2.19 23.94 3.50
N SER A 617 3.31 23.83 2.79
CA SER A 617 4.42 22.92 3.12
C SER A 617 5.75 23.68 3.13
N ILE A 618 6.70 23.22 3.93
CA ILE A 618 8.07 23.74 3.97
C ILE A 618 8.72 23.69 2.60
N ASP A 619 8.47 22.63 1.83
CA ASP A 619 9.10 22.40 0.53
C ASP A 619 8.61 23.35 -0.55
N THR A 620 7.33 23.75 -0.50
CA THR A 620 6.67 24.45 -1.61
C THR A 620 6.35 25.91 -1.32
N ILE A 621 6.35 26.36 -0.05
CA ILE A 621 6.03 27.74 0.30
C ILE A 621 7.00 28.74 -0.34
N THR A 622 6.47 29.78 -0.96
CA THR A 622 7.24 30.86 -1.57
C THR A 622 7.50 32.00 -0.56
N LEU A 623 8.47 32.87 -0.85
CA LEU A 623 8.74 34.05 -0.01
C LEU A 623 7.50 34.92 0.14
N GLU A 624 6.76 35.17 -0.95
CA GLU A 624 5.57 36.01 -0.94
C GLU A 624 4.47 35.42 -0.04
N GLU A 625 4.22 34.12 -0.14
CA GLU A 625 3.26 33.42 0.72
C GLU A 625 3.69 33.43 2.18
N ALA A 626 4.98 33.24 2.45
CA ALA A 626 5.57 33.28 3.79
C ALA A 626 5.40 34.64 4.45
N LEU A 627 5.65 35.73 3.72
CA LEU A 627 5.47 37.10 4.24
C LEU A 627 4.02 37.44 4.55
N LYS A 628 3.05 36.94 3.76
CA LYS A 628 1.61 37.09 4.05
C LYS A 628 1.20 36.44 5.39
N LEU A 629 1.97 35.50 5.90
CA LEU A 629 1.71 34.89 7.20
C LEU A 629 1.90 35.86 8.39
N PHE A 630 2.60 36.94 8.20
CA PHE A 630 2.84 37.98 9.23
C PHE A 630 1.85 39.14 9.16
N ASP A 631 1.01 39.23 8.11
CA ASP A 631 -0.02 40.25 8.02
C ASP A 631 -1.16 39.96 9.00
N LEU A 632 -1.41 40.87 9.96
CA LEU A 632 -2.47 40.80 10.98
C LEU A 632 -3.48 41.94 10.77
N PRO A 633 -4.78 41.74 11.10
CA PRO A 633 -5.42 40.56 11.67
C PRO A 633 -5.88 39.56 10.59
N ARG A 634 -5.75 38.26 10.89
CA ARG A 634 -6.29 37.18 10.04
C ARG A 634 -7.76 36.99 10.33
N THR A 635 -8.62 37.22 9.35
CA THR A 635 -10.02 36.80 9.37
C THR A 635 -10.13 35.42 8.74
N ASP A 636 -10.34 34.39 9.54
CA ASP A 636 -10.75 33.08 9.04
C ASP A 636 -12.23 33.16 8.64
N ARG A 637 -12.51 33.13 7.33
CA ARG A 637 -13.88 33.15 6.80
C ARG A 637 -14.72 31.90 7.14
N LYS A 638 -14.13 30.86 7.77
CA LYS A 638 -14.81 29.61 8.13
C LYS A 638 -15.10 29.43 9.62
N SER A 639 -14.56 30.26 10.50
CA SER A 639 -14.92 30.20 11.92
C SER A 639 -15.20 31.61 12.44
N THR A 640 -16.43 31.85 12.90
CA THR A 640 -16.84 33.05 13.64
C THR A 640 -16.26 33.10 15.07
N ARG A 641 -15.24 32.30 15.38
CA ARG A 641 -14.51 32.39 16.65
C ARG A 641 -13.25 33.23 16.43
N LEU A 642 -13.29 34.44 16.93
CA LEU A 642 -12.08 35.21 17.24
C LEU A 642 -11.16 34.34 18.11
N ASN A 643 -9.94 34.05 17.64
CA ASN A 643 -8.90 33.47 18.48
C ASN A 643 -8.41 34.52 19.48
N SER A 644 -9.20 34.75 20.52
CA SER A 644 -8.84 35.59 21.67
C SER A 644 -7.99 34.83 22.73
N SER A 645 -7.41 33.69 22.38
CA SER A 645 -6.67 32.82 23.33
C SER A 645 -5.17 33.11 23.42
N HIS A 646 -4.66 34.22 22.87
CA HIS A 646 -3.25 34.59 23.05
C HIS A 646 -3.00 35.83 23.91
N ALA A 647 -4.00 36.29 24.60
CA ALA A 647 -3.84 37.37 25.54
C ALA A 647 -4.25 36.95 26.97
N ASN A 648 -3.62 35.93 27.55
CA ASN A 648 -3.60 35.70 29.01
C ASN A 648 -2.91 34.38 29.31
N ILE A 649 -1.58 34.39 29.32
CA ILE A 649 -0.82 33.53 30.23
C ILE A 649 0.30 34.42 30.80
N SER A 650 -0.06 35.17 31.79
CA SER A 650 0.80 35.52 32.92
C SER A 650 0.22 34.77 34.12
N TYR A 651 0.86 33.63 34.45
CA TYR A 651 1.18 33.18 35.81
C TYR A 651 1.99 31.91 35.72
#